data_ea03c57e3ac389e9c24cd4bd9ffa1e1f
#
_entry.id   ea03c57e3ac389e9c24cd4bd9ffa1e1f
#
_cell.length_a   1.000
_cell.length_b   1.000
_cell.length_c   1.000
_cell.angle_alpha   90.00
_cell.angle_beta   90.00
_cell.angle_gamma   90.00
#
_symmetry.space_group_name_H-M   'P 1'
#
loop_
_entity.id
_entity.type
_entity.pdbx_description
1 polymer ?
#
loop_
_entity_poly.entity_id
_entity_poly.type
_entity_poly.pdbx_seq_one_letter_code
_entity_poly.pdbx_strand_id
1 'polypeptide(L)'
;MKYRVRLNKVAGGICLAVGAFCAQSGFAQVNTTYKEQGNILTNIEENEPDLTGLWFHINEGQTQLANAEAARLKQTYPRWVMPEALADALARMNDTTKLASDVPAPEKDAPLRRFAALNEDQRRDVENRRFTRLSELTFQLARADYHLLMGWSALDRRNYALAEKHFLRVKALSPDVITTKAANEGLYAIIDSQVVDAIDSGAYDRLTTLLQQDDTGRVQAGIEGQAWQFYEENDAVTAERLFALTGNQEGIWLVLQKHKGVFDAGEYACEQAHNEVFLRRCADYLSYRQSSQFNEGNYASSIDAAQNLATLRPLRYEEQALVGWAAISINRDTLAIEAFEEALRLSPKDNDIAQQLVNLYAARGQSVQPLAKTYPSIQNILNTRVASRAWPRKQFMLSYFANNTRSVEAQSKDALSLLAGLRAKQRSGDAGLGNFDKTVHYIALEDTYQQWRWQVSLDYQTLYSGAADADSWFASGQLNDTFSGITGFEDAGIRAEVDVEREWGNLYSSIAYALWDQPVNTKLTGQVSATWFFSNATLATRVHRLPVEDSLLSYTGTFNNTRDESWGYVIGEGASALFAYTFKPQVSFAATIKLENLKGEQVKDNQSLYLRGDISTNIAPNVSDRLDYWRVGPYLSYLGFDENLSGFTYGHGGYFSPNYLVSLGGYSELLTMEAHRWQLKVSTAVGLSKVNESAYSRFPLSDDDTQKSIMASSSNSTGLSGNLKVEGQYRLSNHWIAAGYVGKAFAVQYQAFEFGFQIRWRPGKGSGVTSDELMGSSPWISGFAL
;
A
#
# COMPACT_ATOMS: atom_id res chain seq x y z
N MET A 1 44.98 28.85 14.58
CA MET A 1 45.26 27.41 14.72
C MET A 1 44.62 26.78 16.00
N LYS A 2 43.71 27.47 16.68
CA LYS A 2 42.97 26.98 17.88
C LYS A 2 41.51 26.51 17.60
N TYR A 3 41.02 26.68 16.37
CA TYR A 3 39.63 26.36 16.03
C TYR A 3 39.37 24.94 15.46
N ARG A 4 40.42 24.17 15.16
CA ARG A 4 40.27 22.82 14.57
C ARG A 4 39.96 21.70 15.58
N VAL A 5 40.10 21.94 16.88
CA VAL A 5 39.95 20.90 17.93
C VAL A 5 38.52 20.82 18.49
N ARG A 6 37.67 21.86 18.33
CA ARG A 6 36.30 21.84 18.86
C ARG A 6 35.28 21.20 17.93
N LEU A 7 35.50 21.21 16.60
CA LEU A 7 34.56 20.57 15.65
C LEU A 7 34.50 19.04 15.81
N ASN A 8 35.61 18.39 16.14
CA ASN A 8 35.63 16.93 16.30
C ASN A 8 34.92 16.41 17.56
N LYS A 9 34.71 17.24 18.59
CA LYS A 9 33.98 16.83 19.80
C LYS A 9 32.48 17.02 19.70
N VAL A 10 32.04 17.98 18.91
CA VAL A 10 30.60 18.25 18.70
C VAL A 10 30.03 17.27 17.67
N ALA A 11 30.76 16.96 16.61
CA ALA A 11 30.36 15.95 15.63
C ALA A 11 30.29 14.53 16.24
N GLY A 12 31.17 14.22 17.19
CA GLY A 12 31.14 12.94 17.91
C GLY A 12 29.93 12.79 18.85
N GLY A 13 29.46 13.88 19.44
CA GLY A 13 28.28 13.87 20.34
C GLY A 13 26.96 13.73 19.61
N ILE A 14 26.86 14.33 18.44
CA ILE A 14 25.64 14.23 17.61
C ILE A 14 25.53 12.86 16.92
N CYS A 15 26.65 12.29 16.48
CA CYS A 15 26.65 10.91 15.96
C CYS A 15 26.31 9.88 17.04
N LEU A 16 26.65 10.11 18.31
CA LEU A 16 26.28 9.22 19.41
C LEU A 16 24.81 9.33 19.80
N ALA A 17 24.21 10.51 19.72
CA ALA A 17 22.77 10.67 19.99
C ALA A 17 21.89 10.08 18.88
N VAL A 18 22.29 10.19 17.61
CA VAL A 18 21.60 9.59 16.47
C VAL A 18 21.91 8.08 16.39
N GLY A 19 23.11 7.66 16.71
CA GLY A 19 23.51 6.25 16.75
C GLY A 19 22.86 5.43 17.87
N ALA A 20 22.57 6.03 19.02
CA ALA A 20 21.88 5.36 20.14
C ALA A 20 20.39 5.13 19.84
N PHE A 21 19.77 5.94 18.99
CA PHE A 21 18.38 5.72 18.53
C PHE A 21 18.27 4.65 17.43
N CYS A 22 19.33 4.46 16.64
CA CYS A 22 19.39 3.41 15.60
C CYS A 22 19.79 2.03 16.12
N ALA A 23 20.45 1.94 17.30
CA ALA A 23 20.98 0.67 17.82
C ALA A 23 19.99 -0.16 18.65
N GLN A 24 18.79 0.36 18.95
CA GLN A 24 17.74 -0.39 19.68
C GLN A 24 16.59 -0.91 18.81
N SER A 25 16.57 -0.60 17.52
CA SER A 25 15.67 -1.26 16.58
C SER A 25 16.41 -2.43 15.93
N GLY A 26 16.27 -3.60 16.57
CA GLY A 26 16.83 -4.85 16.10
C GLY A 26 16.44 -5.13 14.64
N PHE A 27 17.42 -5.55 13.85
CA PHE A 27 17.25 -6.13 12.53
C PHE A 27 16.25 -7.30 12.61
N ALA A 28 15.01 -7.06 12.27
CA ALA A 28 14.02 -8.10 12.02
C ALA A 28 13.44 -7.88 10.62
N GLN A 29 14.04 -8.60 9.70
CA GLN A 29 13.48 -9.14 8.44
C GLN A 29 12.46 -8.26 7.69
N VAL A 30 12.98 -7.48 6.76
CA VAL A 30 12.25 -7.02 5.58
C VAL A 30 12.02 -8.24 4.67
N ASN A 31 10.96 -9.01 4.92
CA ASN A 31 10.48 -10.04 3.98
C ASN A 31 9.00 -10.43 4.19
N THR A 32 8.23 -9.69 4.98
CA THR A 32 6.86 -10.13 5.33
C THR A 32 5.74 -9.30 4.68
N THR A 33 5.98 -8.11 4.19
CA THR A 33 4.90 -7.24 3.68
C THR A 33 4.49 -7.51 2.23
N TYR A 34 5.33 -8.15 1.42
CA TYR A 34 4.95 -8.58 0.06
C TYR A 34 4.39 -10.00 0.01
N LYS A 35 4.67 -10.84 1.03
CA LYS A 35 4.04 -12.16 1.15
C LYS A 35 2.59 -12.07 1.62
N GLU A 36 2.21 -11.05 2.38
CA GLU A 36 0.83 -10.89 2.83
C GLU A 36 -0.11 -10.40 1.72
N GLN A 37 0.36 -9.62 0.74
CA GLN A 37 -0.48 -9.24 -0.40
C GLN A 37 -0.61 -10.37 -1.45
N GLY A 38 0.37 -11.28 -1.56
CA GLY A 38 0.24 -12.51 -2.32
C GLY A 38 -0.65 -13.56 -1.63
N ASN A 39 -0.68 -13.55 -0.29
CA ASN A 39 -1.55 -14.45 0.48
C ASN A 39 -3.02 -14.00 0.55
N ILE A 40 -3.35 -12.75 0.23
CA ILE A 40 -4.76 -12.33 0.15
C ILE A 40 -5.46 -12.96 -1.06
N LEU A 41 -4.73 -13.25 -2.13
CA LEU A 41 -5.27 -13.99 -3.29
C LEU A 41 -5.35 -15.51 -3.05
N THR A 42 -4.53 -16.08 -2.16
CA THR A 42 -4.62 -17.49 -1.76
C THR A 42 -5.61 -17.75 -0.63
N ASN A 43 -5.96 -16.76 0.18
CA ASN A 43 -6.92 -16.92 1.28
C ASN A 43 -8.40 -16.85 0.85
N ILE A 44 -8.72 -16.60 -0.42
CA ILE A 44 -10.08 -16.71 -0.94
C ILE A 44 -10.37 -18.14 -1.40
N GLU A 45 -9.35 -18.92 -1.78
CA GLU A 45 -9.49 -20.34 -2.15
C GLU A 45 -9.47 -21.33 -0.96
N GLU A 46 -8.99 -20.94 0.21
CA GLU A 46 -8.93 -21.85 1.39
C GLU A 46 -10.30 -22.15 2.05
N ASN A 47 -11.39 -21.55 1.60
CA ASN A 47 -12.73 -21.81 2.17
C ASN A 47 -13.62 -22.72 1.32
N GLU A 48 -13.25 -23.06 0.11
CA GLU A 48 -14.02 -24.02 -0.72
C GLU A 48 -13.14 -25.25 -1.01
N PRO A 49 -13.64 -26.47 -0.73
CA PRO A 49 -12.92 -27.69 -1.00
C PRO A 49 -12.80 -27.95 -2.51
N ASP A 50 -11.69 -28.49 -2.95
CA ASP A 50 -11.55 -29.04 -4.30
C ASP A 50 -12.44 -30.29 -4.42
N LEU A 51 -13.46 -30.19 -5.26
CA LEU A 51 -14.47 -31.23 -5.45
C LEU A 51 -14.13 -32.19 -6.60
N THR A 52 -12.99 -31.98 -7.28
CA THR A 52 -12.60 -32.76 -8.46
C THR A 52 -12.49 -34.26 -8.16
N GLY A 53 -11.87 -34.63 -7.05
CA GLY A 53 -11.73 -36.03 -6.60
C GLY A 53 -13.09 -36.68 -6.29
N LEU A 54 -13.97 -35.90 -5.64
CA LEU A 54 -15.29 -36.39 -5.29
C LEU A 54 -16.17 -36.61 -6.53
N TRP A 55 -16.19 -35.67 -7.48
CA TRP A 55 -16.88 -35.83 -8.76
C TRP A 55 -16.32 -36.97 -9.60
N PHE A 56 -15.01 -37.20 -9.58
CA PHE A 56 -14.39 -38.32 -10.24
C PHE A 56 -14.94 -39.65 -9.71
N HIS A 57 -14.96 -39.85 -8.39
CA HIS A 57 -15.50 -41.08 -7.79
C HIS A 57 -17.00 -41.26 -8.02
N ILE A 58 -17.77 -40.17 -8.11
CA ILE A 58 -19.18 -40.20 -8.45
C ILE A 58 -19.38 -40.64 -9.90
N ASN A 59 -18.65 -40.07 -10.84
CA ASN A 59 -18.77 -40.38 -12.26
C ASN A 59 -18.33 -41.80 -12.61
N GLU A 60 -17.32 -42.29 -11.88
CA GLU A 60 -16.80 -43.67 -12.00
C GLU A 60 -17.68 -44.72 -11.27
N GLY A 61 -18.76 -44.30 -10.61
CA GLY A 61 -19.60 -45.23 -9.87
C GLY A 61 -18.95 -45.84 -8.60
N GLN A 62 -17.88 -45.25 -8.10
CA GLN A 62 -17.09 -45.78 -6.97
C GLN A 62 -17.69 -45.33 -5.62
N THR A 63 -18.83 -45.90 -5.27
CA THR A 63 -19.67 -45.47 -4.13
C THR A 63 -18.91 -45.39 -2.79
N GLN A 64 -18.05 -46.37 -2.50
CA GLN A 64 -17.29 -46.37 -1.24
C GLN A 64 -16.23 -45.25 -1.20
N LEU A 65 -15.52 -45.02 -2.31
CA LEU A 65 -14.53 -43.97 -2.40
C LEU A 65 -15.16 -42.58 -2.45
N ALA A 66 -16.30 -42.42 -3.15
CA ALA A 66 -17.05 -41.19 -3.14
C ALA A 66 -17.55 -40.80 -1.73
N ASN A 67 -18.07 -41.77 -0.96
CA ASN A 67 -18.48 -41.53 0.42
C ASN A 67 -17.30 -41.23 1.34
N ALA A 68 -16.18 -41.92 1.18
CA ALA A 68 -14.96 -41.65 1.96
C ALA A 68 -14.41 -40.23 1.67
N GLU A 69 -14.37 -39.83 0.41
CA GLU A 69 -13.90 -38.50 0.01
C GLU A 69 -14.84 -37.40 0.49
N ALA A 70 -16.15 -37.61 0.41
CA ALA A 70 -17.15 -36.68 0.97
C ALA A 70 -16.99 -36.48 2.49
N ALA A 71 -16.69 -37.58 3.21
CA ALA A 71 -16.43 -37.54 4.64
C ALA A 71 -15.11 -36.80 4.96
N ARG A 72 -14.05 -37.03 4.18
CA ARG A 72 -12.75 -36.34 4.29
C ARG A 72 -12.92 -34.83 4.08
N LEU A 73 -13.64 -34.42 3.04
CA LEU A 73 -13.90 -33.01 2.75
C LEU A 73 -14.70 -32.34 3.89
N LYS A 74 -15.70 -32.99 4.42
CA LYS A 74 -16.47 -32.50 5.57
C LYS A 74 -15.62 -32.35 6.84
N GLN A 75 -14.68 -33.27 7.05
CA GLN A 75 -13.76 -33.20 8.18
C GLN A 75 -12.72 -32.08 8.03
N THR A 76 -12.19 -31.91 6.80
CA THR A 76 -11.17 -30.90 6.49
C THR A 76 -11.76 -29.48 6.46
N TYR A 77 -13.02 -29.35 6.00
CA TYR A 77 -13.74 -28.09 5.87
C TYR A 77 -15.05 -28.08 6.67
N PRO A 78 -15.02 -27.94 8.02
CA PRO A 78 -16.20 -28.08 8.88
C PRO A 78 -17.35 -27.10 8.60
N ARG A 79 -17.07 -25.97 7.96
CA ARG A 79 -18.07 -24.95 7.60
C ARG A 79 -18.57 -25.07 6.17
N TRP A 80 -18.01 -25.98 5.38
CA TRP A 80 -18.44 -26.20 4.01
C TRP A 80 -19.81 -26.89 3.96
N VAL A 81 -20.72 -26.31 3.22
CA VAL A 81 -22.04 -26.89 2.94
C VAL A 81 -21.97 -27.57 1.56
N MET A 82 -22.21 -28.87 1.56
CA MET A 82 -22.22 -29.66 0.32
C MET A 82 -23.28 -29.13 -0.64
N PRO A 83 -22.93 -28.81 -1.90
CA PRO A 83 -23.89 -28.39 -2.92
C PRO A 83 -24.98 -29.45 -3.12
N GLU A 84 -26.27 -29.00 -3.32
CA GLU A 84 -27.42 -29.87 -3.48
C GLU A 84 -27.28 -30.90 -4.62
N ALA A 85 -26.71 -30.43 -5.75
CA ALA A 85 -26.43 -31.32 -6.89
C ALA A 85 -25.44 -32.48 -6.54
N LEU A 86 -24.51 -32.23 -5.67
CA LEU A 86 -23.52 -33.21 -5.22
C LEU A 86 -24.13 -34.17 -4.17
N ALA A 87 -24.93 -33.64 -3.27
CA ALA A 87 -25.70 -34.44 -2.31
C ALA A 87 -26.68 -35.38 -2.99
N ASP A 88 -27.38 -34.90 -4.02
CA ASP A 88 -28.31 -35.72 -4.84
C ASP A 88 -27.59 -36.81 -5.67
N ALA A 89 -26.38 -36.48 -6.17
CA ALA A 89 -25.56 -37.46 -6.90
C ALA A 89 -25.12 -38.62 -5.97
N LEU A 90 -24.64 -38.29 -4.78
CA LEU A 90 -24.25 -39.28 -3.76
C LEU A 90 -25.44 -40.10 -3.25
N ALA A 91 -26.61 -39.47 -3.06
CA ALA A 91 -27.84 -40.16 -2.68
C ALA A 91 -28.25 -41.18 -3.73
N ARG A 92 -28.26 -40.78 -5.02
CA ARG A 92 -28.56 -41.70 -6.14
C ARG A 92 -27.60 -42.88 -6.21
N MET A 93 -26.30 -42.67 -5.98
CA MET A 93 -25.32 -43.76 -5.94
C MET A 93 -25.57 -44.72 -4.78
N ASN A 94 -25.93 -44.23 -3.62
CA ASN A 94 -26.24 -45.06 -2.47
C ASN A 94 -27.53 -45.85 -2.62
N ASP A 95 -28.55 -45.30 -3.31
CA ASP A 95 -29.78 -46.00 -3.62
C ASP A 95 -29.60 -47.11 -4.68
N THR A 96 -28.75 -46.88 -5.70
CA THR A 96 -28.41 -47.91 -6.68
C THR A 96 -27.58 -49.05 -6.08
N THR A 97 -26.77 -48.74 -5.05
CA THR A 97 -26.00 -49.78 -4.31
C THR A 97 -26.93 -50.68 -3.49
N LYS A 98 -28.03 -50.15 -2.94
CA LYS A 98 -29.02 -50.94 -2.23
C LYS A 98 -29.78 -51.89 -3.17
N LEU A 99 -30.09 -51.45 -4.39
CA LEU A 99 -30.73 -52.33 -5.41
C LEU A 99 -29.76 -53.38 -5.95
N ALA A 100 -28.45 -53.13 -5.95
CA ALA A 100 -27.42 -54.08 -6.38
C ALA A 100 -27.09 -55.12 -5.30
N SER A 101 -27.40 -54.86 -4.02
CA SER A 101 -27.09 -55.84 -2.94
C SER A 101 -28.13 -56.96 -2.84
N ASP A 102 -29.31 -56.87 -3.49
CA ASP A 102 -30.33 -57.92 -3.49
C ASP A 102 -30.30 -58.79 -4.71
N VAL A 103 -29.44 -58.54 -5.71
CA VAL A 103 -29.13 -59.42 -6.82
C VAL A 103 -27.86 -60.20 -6.45
N PRO A 104 -27.92 -61.57 -6.33
CA PRO A 104 -26.72 -62.33 -6.04
C PRO A 104 -25.70 -62.07 -7.15
N ALA A 105 -24.47 -61.76 -6.77
CA ALA A 105 -23.37 -61.51 -7.69
C ALA A 105 -23.25 -62.70 -8.65
N PRO A 106 -23.12 -62.46 -9.96
CA PRO A 106 -22.99 -63.55 -10.92
C PRO A 106 -21.74 -64.37 -10.56
N GLU A 107 -21.97 -65.62 -10.30
CA GLU A 107 -20.94 -66.55 -9.83
C GLU A 107 -19.95 -66.77 -10.96
N LYS A 108 -18.79 -66.06 -10.91
CA LYS A 108 -17.71 -66.15 -11.93
C LYS A 108 -17.24 -67.57 -12.22
N ASP A 109 -17.40 -68.46 -11.22
CA ASP A 109 -16.94 -69.84 -11.29
C ASP A 109 -18.07 -70.82 -11.67
N ALA A 110 -19.28 -70.35 -12.00
CA ALA A 110 -20.41 -71.21 -12.31
C ALA A 110 -20.16 -72.21 -13.46
N PRO A 111 -19.47 -71.82 -14.56
CA PRO A 111 -19.11 -72.76 -15.62
C PRO A 111 -18.15 -73.87 -15.16
N LEU A 112 -17.14 -73.49 -14.33
CA LEU A 112 -16.18 -74.45 -13.76
C LEU A 112 -16.80 -75.39 -12.76
N ARG A 113 -17.73 -74.91 -11.94
CA ARG A 113 -18.50 -75.76 -11.02
C ARG A 113 -19.45 -76.72 -11.76
N ARG A 114 -20.07 -76.30 -12.82
CA ARG A 114 -20.89 -77.17 -13.68
C ARG A 114 -20.07 -78.26 -14.33
N PHE A 115 -18.87 -77.94 -14.88
CA PHE A 115 -17.94 -78.90 -15.41
C PHE A 115 -17.46 -79.87 -14.31
N ALA A 116 -17.12 -79.41 -13.13
CA ALA A 116 -16.68 -80.19 -12.01
C ALA A 116 -17.82 -81.08 -11.44
N ALA A 117 -19.04 -80.76 -11.63
CA ALA A 117 -20.24 -81.55 -11.21
C ALA A 117 -20.52 -82.70 -12.16
N LEU A 118 -19.92 -82.76 -13.35
CA LEU A 118 -20.02 -83.91 -14.22
C LEU A 118 -19.34 -85.15 -13.58
N ASN A 119 -19.93 -86.31 -13.82
CA ASN A 119 -19.23 -87.54 -13.39
C ASN A 119 -17.98 -87.82 -14.23
N GLU A 120 -17.15 -88.71 -13.77
CA GLU A 120 -15.83 -88.96 -14.37
C GLU A 120 -15.92 -89.41 -15.85
N ASP A 121 -16.91 -90.23 -16.20
CA ASP A 121 -17.16 -90.65 -17.58
C ASP A 121 -17.64 -89.46 -18.46
N GLN A 122 -18.53 -88.62 -17.94
CA GLN A 122 -19.00 -87.41 -18.62
C GLN A 122 -17.83 -86.41 -18.82
N ARG A 123 -16.99 -86.16 -17.83
CA ARG A 123 -15.77 -85.36 -17.98
C ARG A 123 -14.86 -85.89 -19.06
N ARG A 124 -14.59 -87.19 -19.03
CA ARG A 124 -13.74 -87.85 -20.03
C ARG A 124 -14.37 -87.73 -21.41
N ASP A 125 -15.67 -87.84 -21.55
CA ASP A 125 -16.38 -87.64 -22.83
C ASP A 125 -16.30 -86.23 -23.33
N VAL A 126 -16.39 -85.23 -22.48
CA VAL A 126 -16.19 -83.80 -22.80
C VAL A 126 -14.75 -83.54 -23.20
N GLU A 127 -13.81 -84.03 -22.42
CA GLU A 127 -12.35 -83.96 -22.70
C GLU A 127 -11.95 -84.66 -24.01
N ASN A 128 -12.56 -85.82 -24.28
CA ASN A 128 -12.36 -86.57 -25.52
C ASN A 128 -13.30 -86.10 -26.66
N ARG A 129 -14.12 -85.06 -26.46
CA ARG A 129 -15.05 -84.56 -27.45
C ARG A 129 -16.16 -85.56 -27.88
N ARG A 130 -16.54 -86.44 -27.01
CA ARG A 130 -17.57 -87.45 -27.26
C ARG A 130 -18.93 -87.04 -26.80
N PHE A 131 -19.46 -85.96 -27.38
CA PHE A 131 -20.65 -85.32 -26.92
C PHE A 131 -21.96 -86.02 -27.19
N THR A 132 -21.96 -87.07 -28.05
CA THR A 132 -23.14 -87.82 -28.43
C THR A 132 -23.71 -88.74 -27.32
N ARG A 133 -23.00 -88.87 -26.21
CA ARG A 133 -23.44 -89.72 -25.08
C ARG A 133 -24.17 -88.90 -23.98
N LEU A 134 -24.18 -87.64 -24.11
CA LEU A 134 -24.84 -86.74 -23.16
C LEU A 134 -26.30 -86.46 -23.61
N SER A 135 -27.21 -86.27 -22.64
CA SER A 135 -28.54 -85.73 -23.01
C SER A 135 -28.36 -84.40 -23.72
N GLU A 136 -29.30 -84.02 -24.59
CA GLU A 136 -29.12 -82.88 -25.45
C GLU A 136 -28.91 -81.57 -24.62
N LEU A 137 -29.66 -81.42 -23.52
CA LEU A 137 -29.47 -80.27 -22.61
C LEU A 137 -28.17 -80.32 -21.84
N THR A 138 -27.78 -81.53 -21.30
CA THR A 138 -26.52 -81.77 -20.62
C THR A 138 -25.34 -81.68 -21.61
N PHE A 139 -25.55 -82.13 -22.82
CA PHE A 139 -24.57 -82.04 -23.90
C PHE A 139 -24.27 -80.55 -24.25
N GLN A 140 -25.31 -79.72 -24.39
CA GLN A 140 -25.08 -78.35 -24.74
C GLN A 140 -24.35 -77.61 -23.64
N LEU A 141 -24.76 -77.72 -22.38
CA LEU A 141 -24.10 -77.14 -21.22
C LEU A 141 -22.65 -77.66 -21.06
N ALA A 142 -22.45 -78.95 -21.11
CA ALA A 142 -21.10 -79.55 -21.00
C ALA A 142 -20.19 -79.10 -22.15
N ARG A 143 -20.75 -79.01 -23.34
CA ARG A 143 -20.02 -78.51 -24.51
C ARG A 143 -19.62 -77.04 -24.43
N ALA A 144 -20.51 -76.20 -23.92
CA ALA A 144 -20.25 -74.80 -23.69
C ALA A 144 -19.18 -74.60 -22.62
N ASP A 145 -19.30 -75.29 -21.49
CA ASP A 145 -18.30 -75.20 -20.40
C ASP A 145 -16.92 -75.72 -20.86
N TYR A 146 -16.84 -76.80 -21.69
CA TYR A 146 -15.63 -77.24 -22.29
C TYR A 146 -14.97 -76.14 -23.16
N HIS A 147 -15.74 -75.53 -24.06
CA HIS A 147 -15.20 -74.44 -24.88
C HIS A 147 -14.77 -73.23 -24.07
N LEU A 148 -15.49 -72.91 -23.00
CA LEU A 148 -15.10 -71.81 -22.08
C LEU A 148 -13.74 -72.09 -21.44
N LEU A 149 -13.54 -73.31 -20.88
CA LEU A 149 -12.30 -73.68 -20.27
C LEU A 149 -11.16 -73.74 -21.31
N MET A 150 -11.40 -74.29 -22.51
CA MET A 150 -10.39 -74.32 -23.58
C MET A 150 -10.06 -72.86 -24.07
N GLY A 151 -11.03 -71.96 -24.07
CA GLY A 151 -10.80 -70.56 -24.38
C GLY A 151 -9.83 -69.92 -23.40
N TRP A 152 -10.10 -70.04 -22.11
CA TRP A 152 -9.19 -69.52 -21.07
C TRP A 152 -7.81 -70.20 -21.12
N SER A 153 -7.72 -71.53 -21.30
CA SER A 153 -6.45 -72.24 -21.44
C SER A 153 -5.66 -71.76 -22.65
N ALA A 154 -6.33 -71.46 -23.76
CA ALA A 154 -5.67 -70.93 -24.95
C ALA A 154 -5.17 -69.52 -24.74
N LEU A 155 -5.91 -68.73 -24.01
CA LEU A 155 -5.54 -67.36 -23.62
C LEU A 155 -4.32 -67.35 -22.72
N ASP A 156 -4.26 -68.21 -21.71
CA ASP A 156 -3.09 -68.38 -20.84
C ASP A 156 -1.81 -68.73 -21.60
N ARG A 157 -1.96 -69.41 -22.70
CA ARG A 157 -0.84 -69.81 -23.63
C ARG A 157 -0.61 -68.71 -24.69
N ARG A 158 -1.27 -67.55 -24.59
CA ARG A 158 -1.20 -66.42 -25.55
C ARG A 158 -1.55 -66.88 -27.01
N ASN A 159 -2.38 -67.89 -27.14
CA ASN A 159 -2.91 -68.34 -28.45
C ASN A 159 -4.28 -67.65 -28.68
N TYR A 160 -4.24 -66.36 -29.03
CA TYR A 160 -5.42 -65.53 -29.15
C TYR A 160 -6.45 -66.02 -30.17
N ALA A 161 -5.98 -66.44 -31.34
CA ALA A 161 -6.89 -66.93 -32.39
C ALA A 161 -7.64 -68.22 -31.97
N LEU A 162 -6.98 -69.14 -31.22
CA LEU A 162 -7.64 -70.28 -30.67
C LEU A 162 -8.58 -69.94 -29.51
N ALA A 163 -8.18 -69.02 -28.63
CA ALA A 163 -9.00 -68.56 -27.55
C ALA A 163 -10.30 -67.91 -28.08
N GLU A 164 -10.20 -67.02 -29.06
CA GLU A 164 -11.31 -66.35 -29.71
C GLU A 164 -12.28 -67.37 -30.34
N LYS A 165 -11.75 -68.32 -31.10
CA LYS A 165 -12.58 -69.38 -31.70
C LYS A 165 -13.36 -70.16 -30.64
N HIS A 166 -12.75 -70.43 -29.48
CA HIS A 166 -13.45 -71.11 -28.41
C HIS A 166 -14.52 -70.24 -27.75
N PHE A 167 -14.25 -68.99 -27.42
CA PHE A 167 -15.23 -68.07 -26.83
C PHE A 167 -16.39 -67.77 -27.79
N LEU A 168 -16.13 -67.56 -29.08
CA LEU A 168 -17.18 -67.41 -30.09
C LEU A 168 -18.04 -68.66 -30.20
N ARG A 169 -17.46 -69.87 -30.04
CA ARG A 169 -18.18 -71.13 -30.05
C ARG A 169 -19.10 -71.27 -28.83
N VAL A 170 -18.68 -70.74 -27.66
CA VAL A 170 -19.55 -70.64 -26.46
C VAL A 170 -20.79 -69.81 -26.78
N LYS A 171 -20.60 -68.63 -27.37
CA LYS A 171 -21.72 -67.75 -27.78
C LYS A 171 -22.65 -68.42 -28.78
N ALA A 172 -22.10 -69.19 -29.75
CA ALA A 172 -22.92 -69.91 -30.72
C ALA A 172 -23.70 -71.07 -30.10
N LEU A 173 -23.25 -71.64 -29.02
CA LEU A 173 -23.98 -72.64 -28.24
C LEU A 173 -25.00 -72.02 -27.31
N SER A 174 -24.77 -70.81 -26.87
CA SER A 174 -25.63 -69.89 -26.06
C SER A 174 -26.53 -70.61 -25.05
N PRO A 175 -26.02 -71.41 -24.14
CA PRO A 175 -26.81 -72.21 -23.22
C PRO A 175 -27.51 -71.38 -22.14
N ASP A 176 -26.90 -70.31 -21.71
CA ASP A 176 -27.42 -69.40 -20.68
C ASP A 176 -26.69 -68.05 -20.69
N VAL A 177 -27.32 -67.06 -19.98
CA VAL A 177 -26.80 -65.71 -19.90
C VAL A 177 -25.45 -65.62 -19.20
N ILE A 178 -25.24 -66.45 -18.16
CA ILE A 178 -24.00 -66.42 -17.32
C ILE A 178 -22.82 -66.91 -18.15
N THR A 179 -22.99 -68.06 -18.86
CA THR A 179 -21.94 -68.64 -19.71
C THR A 179 -21.63 -67.76 -20.91
N THR A 180 -22.66 -67.12 -21.49
CA THR A 180 -22.50 -66.16 -22.58
C THR A 180 -21.73 -64.88 -22.08
N LYS A 181 -22.03 -64.43 -20.88
CA LYS A 181 -21.30 -63.31 -20.26
C LYS A 181 -19.85 -63.65 -20.01
N ALA A 182 -19.57 -64.87 -19.48
CA ALA A 182 -18.19 -65.34 -19.26
C ALA A 182 -17.39 -65.44 -20.57
N ALA A 183 -18.04 -65.87 -21.67
CA ALA A 183 -17.40 -65.86 -22.99
C ALA A 183 -17.10 -64.46 -23.53
N ASN A 184 -18.00 -63.50 -23.28
CA ASN A 184 -17.70 -62.09 -23.61
C ASN A 184 -16.55 -61.53 -22.78
N GLU A 185 -16.51 -61.83 -21.48
CA GLU A 185 -15.36 -61.46 -20.61
C GLU A 185 -14.04 -62.09 -21.15
N GLY A 186 -14.09 -63.34 -21.63
CA GLY A 186 -12.93 -63.97 -22.29
C GLY A 186 -12.51 -63.29 -23.59
N LEU A 187 -13.47 -62.83 -24.42
CA LEU A 187 -13.16 -62.06 -25.61
C LEU A 187 -12.52 -60.69 -25.26
N TYR A 188 -12.98 -60.05 -24.21
CA TYR A 188 -12.39 -58.82 -23.71
C TYR A 188 -11.00 -59.07 -23.15
N ALA A 189 -10.75 -60.15 -22.41
CA ALA A 189 -9.44 -60.53 -21.88
C ALA A 189 -8.43 -60.81 -22.98
N ILE A 190 -8.86 -61.28 -24.16
CA ILE A 190 -8.01 -61.43 -25.35
C ILE A 190 -7.49 -60.06 -25.79
N ILE A 191 -8.39 -59.10 -25.90
CA ILE A 191 -8.04 -57.73 -26.29
C ILE A 191 -7.04 -57.14 -25.29
N ASP A 192 -7.37 -57.19 -23.99
CA ASP A 192 -6.50 -56.69 -22.92
C ASP A 192 -5.11 -57.34 -22.95
N SER A 193 -5.04 -58.69 -23.14
CA SER A 193 -3.75 -59.39 -23.24
C SER A 193 -2.97 -59.03 -24.49
N GLN A 194 -3.63 -58.82 -25.63
CA GLN A 194 -2.98 -58.40 -26.88
C GLN A 194 -2.40 -57.00 -26.76
N VAL A 195 -3.10 -56.11 -26.04
CA VAL A 195 -2.61 -54.77 -25.76
C VAL A 195 -1.37 -54.82 -24.88
N VAL A 196 -1.40 -55.58 -23.76
CA VAL A 196 -0.23 -55.74 -22.87
C VAL A 196 0.95 -56.34 -23.62
N ASP A 197 0.76 -57.48 -24.37
CA ASP A 197 1.82 -58.11 -25.13
C ASP A 197 2.45 -57.20 -26.19
N ALA A 198 1.64 -56.38 -26.84
CA ALA A 198 2.13 -55.45 -27.83
C ALA A 198 2.94 -54.30 -27.18
N ILE A 199 2.56 -53.88 -25.98
CA ILE A 199 3.31 -52.89 -25.18
C ILE A 199 4.63 -53.50 -24.72
N ASP A 200 4.59 -54.65 -24.08
CA ASP A 200 5.78 -55.35 -23.53
C ASP A 200 6.82 -55.66 -24.61
N SER A 201 6.35 -56.00 -25.82
CA SER A 201 7.23 -56.25 -26.97
C SER A 201 7.65 -55.01 -27.75
N GLY A 202 7.15 -53.82 -27.38
CA GLY A 202 7.39 -52.57 -28.10
C GLY A 202 6.78 -52.52 -29.50
N ALA A 203 5.77 -53.37 -29.78
CA ALA A 203 5.12 -53.47 -31.08
C ALA A 203 4.01 -52.44 -31.28
N TYR A 204 4.34 -51.15 -31.28
CA TYR A 204 3.39 -50.05 -31.36
C TYR A 204 2.55 -50.00 -32.66
N ASP A 205 3.13 -50.49 -33.77
CA ASP A 205 2.38 -50.64 -35.05
C ASP A 205 1.19 -51.60 -34.90
N ARG A 206 1.37 -52.64 -34.06
CA ARG A 206 0.30 -53.59 -33.75
C ARG A 206 -0.79 -52.94 -32.91
N LEU A 207 -0.46 -52.06 -31.94
CA LEU A 207 -1.44 -51.27 -31.17
C LEU A 207 -2.23 -50.36 -32.09
N THR A 208 -1.59 -49.68 -33.03
CA THR A 208 -2.23 -48.86 -34.03
C THR A 208 -3.24 -49.65 -34.86
N THR A 209 -2.85 -50.89 -35.25
CA THR A 209 -3.73 -51.78 -36.01
C THR A 209 -4.94 -52.23 -35.17
N LEU A 210 -4.73 -52.55 -33.91
CA LEU A 210 -5.77 -52.93 -32.97
C LEU A 210 -6.77 -51.76 -32.74
N LEU A 211 -6.27 -50.54 -32.59
CA LEU A 211 -7.09 -49.33 -32.45
C LEU A 211 -7.94 -49.08 -33.68
N GLN A 212 -7.39 -49.26 -34.88
CA GLN A 212 -8.16 -49.09 -36.14
C GLN A 212 -9.29 -50.14 -36.32
N GLN A 213 -9.16 -51.28 -35.66
CA GLN A 213 -10.15 -52.37 -35.70
C GLN A 213 -11.13 -52.31 -34.53
N ASP A 214 -10.90 -51.45 -33.56
CA ASP A 214 -11.72 -51.33 -32.35
C ASP A 214 -12.95 -50.46 -32.57
N ASP A 215 -14.07 -51.10 -32.74
CA ASP A 215 -15.40 -50.44 -32.80
C ASP A 215 -16.08 -50.29 -31.43
N THR A 216 -15.44 -50.83 -30.38
CA THR A 216 -15.98 -50.87 -29.01
C THR A 216 -15.33 -49.87 -28.05
N GLY A 217 -14.21 -49.24 -28.42
CA GLY A 217 -13.40 -48.38 -27.55
C GLY A 217 -12.62 -49.15 -26.48
N ARG A 218 -12.60 -50.51 -26.51
CA ARG A 218 -11.95 -51.34 -25.49
C ARG A 218 -10.43 -51.34 -25.62
N VAL A 219 -9.93 -51.37 -26.84
CA VAL A 219 -8.48 -51.29 -27.11
C VAL A 219 -7.95 -49.94 -26.63
N GLN A 220 -8.67 -48.86 -26.96
CA GLN A 220 -8.31 -47.52 -26.50
C GLN A 220 -8.25 -47.46 -24.97
N ALA A 221 -9.30 -47.93 -24.28
CA ALA A 221 -9.35 -47.94 -22.81
C ALA A 221 -8.22 -48.80 -22.20
N GLY A 222 -7.89 -49.96 -22.83
CA GLY A 222 -6.78 -50.82 -22.39
C GLY A 222 -5.42 -50.14 -22.53
N ILE A 223 -5.16 -49.48 -23.65
CA ILE A 223 -3.92 -48.73 -23.87
C ILE A 223 -3.79 -47.56 -22.88
N GLU A 224 -4.89 -46.79 -22.67
CA GLU A 224 -4.90 -45.71 -21.71
C GLU A 224 -4.70 -46.21 -20.27
N GLY A 225 -5.29 -47.34 -19.89
CA GLY A 225 -5.07 -47.99 -18.60
C GLY A 225 -3.61 -48.35 -18.36
N GLN A 226 -2.94 -48.90 -19.36
CA GLN A 226 -1.48 -49.18 -19.29
C GLN A 226 -0.67 -47.88 -19.29
N ALA A 227 -1.06 -46.82 -20.04
CA ALA A 227 -0.39 -45.55 -20.04
C ALA A 227 -0.40 -44.90 -18.64
N TRP A 228 -1.54 -45.00 -17.93
CA TRP A 228 -1.64 -44.53 -16.54
C TRP A 228 -0.75 -45.36 -15.59
N GLN A 229 -0.66 -46.64 -15.77
CA GLN A 229 0.25 -47.47 -14.98
C GLN A 229 1.71 -47.02 -15.16
N PHE A 230 2.18 -46.85 -16.40
CA PHE A 230 3.55 -46.34 -16.68
C PHE A 230 3.77 -44.95 -16.15
N TYR A 231 2.73 -44.08 -16.15
CA TYR A 231 2.77 -42.77 -15.53
C TYR A 231 3.01 -42.86 -14.02
N GLU A 232 2.35 -43.77 -13.31
CA GLU A 232 2.56 -44.00 -11.88
C GLU A 232 3.95 -44.58 -11.60
N GLU A 233 4.44 -45.50 -12.46
CA GLU A 233 5.77 -46.12 -12.37
C GLU A 233 6.90 -45.15 -12.76
N ASN A 234 6.62 -43.91 -13.15
CA ASN A 234 7.54 -42.88 -13.61
C ASN A 234 8.27 -43.23 -14.95
N ASP A 235 7.73 -44.11 -15.78
CA ASP A 235 8.17 -44.26 -17.17
C ASP A 235 7.46 -43.27 -18.10
N ALA A 236 8.00 -42.06 -18.13
CA ALA A 236 7.44 -40.94 -18.92
C ALA A 236 7.43 -41.25 -20.42
N VAL A 237 8.45 -41.91 -20.93
CA VAL A 237 8.61 -42.15 -22.38
C VAL A 237 7.54 -43.10 -22.90
N THR A 238 7.29 -44.17 -22.17
CA THR A 238 6.28 -45.18 -22.54
C THR A 238 4.88 -44.59 -22.34
N ALA A 239 4.62 -43.91 -21.22
CA ALA A 239 3.32 -43.26 -20.93
C ALA A 239 2.96 -42.21 -21.99
N GLU A 240 3.87 -41.30 -22.33
CA GLU A 240 3.65 -40.26 -23.35
C GLU A 240 3.32 -40.88 -24.72
N ARG A 241 4.06 -41.91 -25.09
CA ARG A 241 3.87 -42.60 -26.37
C ARG A 241 2.51 -43.28 -26.45
N LEU A 242 2.07 -43.93 -25.37
CA LEU A 242 0.77 -44.62 -25.32
C LEU A 242 -0.38 -43.60 -25.34
N PHE A 243 -0.29 -42.51 -24.60
CA PHE A 243 -1.27 -41.42 -24.67
C PHE A 243 -1.31 -40.77 -26.04
N ALA A 244 -0.17 -40.61 -26.71
CA ALA A 244 -0.12 -40.10 -28.08
C ALA A 244 -0.82 -41.03 -29.09
N LEU A 245 -0.70 -42.33 -28.94
CA LEU A 245 -1.40 -43.32 -29.78
C LEU A 245 -2.92 -43.25 -29.65
N THR A 246 -3.44 -43.00 -28.45
CA THR A 246 -4.87 -42.89 -28.20
C THR A 246 -5.41 -41.48 -28.43
N GLY A 247 -4.51 -40.49 -28.68
CA GLY A 247 -4.88 -39.08 -28.80
C GLY A 247 -5.29 -38.43 -27.47
N ASN A 248 -4.93 -39.03 -26.33
CA ASN A 248 -5.23 -38.50 -25.00
C ASN A 248 -4.29 -37.35 -24.66
N GLN A 249 -4.66 -36.14 -25.05
CA GLN A 249 -3.88 -34.91 -24.86
C GLN A 249 -3.69 -34.56 -23.39
N GLU A 250 -4.68 -34.87 -22.53
CA GLU A 250 -4.62 -34.63 -21.10
C GLU A 250 -3.56 -35.50 -20.43
N GLY A 251 -3.49 -36.79 -20.83
CA GLY A 251 -2.45 -37.72 -20.38
C GLY A 251 -1.04 -37.23 -20.77
N ILE A 252 -0.88 -36.77 -22.02
CA ILE A 252 0.40 -36.17 -22.49
C ILE A 252 0.78 -34.98 -21.62
N TRP A 253 -0.15 -34.07 -21.37
CA TRP A 253 0.10 -32.91 -20.52
C TRP A 253 0.61 -33.30 -19.12
N LEU A 254 -0.06 -34.24 -18.46
CA LEU A 254 0.28 -34.66 -17.11
C LEU A 254 1.68 -35.33 -17.05
N VAL A 255 2.03 -36.13 -18.07
CA VAL A 255 3.37 -36.71 -18.19
C VAL A 255 4.43 -35.63 -18.33
N LEU A 256 4.22 -34.67 -19.21
CA LEU A 256 5.13 -33.54 -19.41
C LEU A 256 5.29 -32.69 -18.15
N GLN A 257 4.17 -32.37 -17.48
CA GLN A 257 4.19 -31.62 -16.24
C GLN A 257 4.96 -32.31 -15.12
N LYS A 258 4.76 -33.64 -14.95
CA LYS A 258 5.43 -34.43 -13.91
C LYS A 258 6.94 -34.55 -14.14
N HIS A 259 7.38 -34.72 -15.39
CA HIS A 259 8.75 -35.06 -15.71
C HIS A 259 9.63 -33.93 -16.22
N LYS A 260 9.05 -32.92 -16.89
CA LYS A 260 9.77 -31.76 -17.41
C LYS A 260 9.49 -30.48 -16.58
N GLY A 261 8.47 -30.53 -15.72
CA GLY A 261 8.05 -29.39 -14.93
C GLY A 261 7.04 -28.48 -15.63
N VAL A 262 6.46 -27.56 -14.86
CA VAL A 262 5.35 -26.71 -15.31
C VAL A 262 5.74 -25.78 -16.46
N PHE A 263 6.98 -25.29 -16.48
CA PHE A 263 7.44 -24.34 -17.50
C PHE A 263 7.59 -25.00 -18.87
N ASP A 264 8.34 -26.09 -18.95
CA ASP A 264 8.59 -26.81 -20.22
C ASP A 264 7.30 -27.42 -20.77
N ALA A 265 6.47 -28.00 -19.88
CA ALA A 265 5.16 -28.50 -20.27
C ALA A 265 4.23 -27.39 -20.77
N GLY A 266 4.29 -26.21 -20.12
CA GLY A 266 3.52 -25.03 -20.51
C GLY A 266 3.94 -24.48 -21.87
N GLU A 267 5.24 -24.41 -22.15
CA GLU A 267 5.76 -23.98 -23.45
C GLU A 267 5.32 -24.95 -24.55
N TYR A 268 5.44 -26.25 -24.31
CA TYR A 268 4.93 -27.26 -25.23
C TYR A 268 3.43 -27.12 -25.49
N ALA A 269 2.63 -26.89 -24.45
CA ALA A 269 1.20 -26.66 -24.61
C ALA A 269 0.88 -25.43 -25.47
N CYS A 270 1.67 -24.37 -25.35
CA CYS A 270 1.51 -23.17 -26.16
C CYS A 270 1.92 -23.38 -27.63
N GLU A 271 2.93 -24.21 -27.92
CA GLU A 271 3.29 -24.61 -29.27
C GLU A 271 2.20 -25.45 -29.94
N GLN A 272 1.49 -26.28 -29.15
CA GLN A 272 0.41 -27.15 -29.61
C GLN A 272 -1.00 -26.55 -29.42
N ALA A 273 -1.13 -25.24 -29.23
CA ALA A 273 -2.37 -24.55 -28.88
C ALA A 273 -3.47 -24.56 -29.97
N HIS A 274 -3.26 -25.30 -31.08
CA HIS A 274 -4.32 -25.60 -32.06
C HIS A 274 -5.32 -26.68 -31.57
N ASN A 275 -5.00 -27.40 -30.50
CA ASN A 275 -5.85 -28.37 -29.83
C ASN A 275 -6.54 -27.72 -28.61
N GLU A 276 -7.83 -28.03 -28.38
CA GLU A 276 -8.60 -27.40 -27.31
C GLU A 276 -8.02 -27.66 -25.91
N VAL A 277 -7.49 -28.88 -25.67
CA VAL A 277 -6.85 -29.21 -24.38
C VAL A 277 -5.58 -28.38 -24.18
N PHE A 278 -4.70 -28.36 -25.16
CA PHE A 278 -3.45 -27.60 -25.07
C PHE A 278 -3.68 -26.09 -25.10
N LEU A 279 -4.70 -25.60 -25.80
CA LEU A 279 -5.11 -24.20 -25.73
C LEU A 279 -5.46 -23.79 -24.29
N ARG A 280 -6.25 -24.61 -23.60
CA ARG A 280 -6.60 -24.39 -22.19
C ARG A 280 -5.37 -24.46 -21.29
N ARG A 281 -4.52 -25.47 -21.46
CA ARG A 281 -3.29 -25.64 -20.68
C ARG A 281 -2.27 -24.53 -20.93
N CYS A 282 -2.14 -24.04 -22.16
CA CYS A 282 -1.35 -22.86 -22.48
C CYS A 282 -1.89 -21.61 -21.76
N ALA A 283 -3.22 -21.41 -21.74
CA ALA A 283 -3.83 -20.30 -21.04
C ALA A 283 -3.58 -20.37 -19.50
N ASP A 284 -3.69 -21.57 -18.91
CA ASP A 284 -3.40 -21.79 -17.49
C ASP A 284 -1.91 -21.54 -17.18
N TYR A 285 -1.02 -22.03 -18.04
CA TYR A 285 0.42 -21.79 -17.94
C TYR A 285 0.78 -20.31 -18.03
N LEU A 286 0.24 -19.58 -19.01
CA LEU A 286 0.50 -18.14 -19.16
C LEU A 286 -0.01 -17.33 -17.97
N SER A 287 -1.16 -17.70 -17.39
CA SER A 287 -1.67 -17.10 -16.16
C SER A 287 -0.74 -17.37 -14.98
N TYR A 288 -0.26 -18.62 -14.82
CA TYR A 288 0.74 -18.98 -13.84
C TYR A 288 2.07 -18.22 -14.05
N ARG A 289 2.57 -18.17 -15.28
CA ARG A 289 3.80 -17.45 -15.65
C ARG A 289 3.70 -15.98 -15.35
N GLN A 290 2.55 -15.35 -15.62
CA GLN A 290 2.28 -13.95 -15.28
C GLN A 290 2.49 -13.71 -13.79
N SER A 291 1.84 -14.50 -12.93
CA SER A 291 1.91 -14.34 -11.47
C SER A 291 3.30 -14.69 -10.92
N SER A 292 3.97 -15.73 -11.42
CA SER A 292 5.33 -16.09 -11.03
C SER A 292 6.33 -14.98 -11.35
N GLN A 293 6.31 -14.48 -12.60
CA GLN A 293 7.19 -13.39 -13.03
C GLN A 293 6.94 -12.08 -12.26
N PHE A 294 5.67 -11.82 -11.92
CA PHE A 294 5.33 -10.69 -11.05
C PHE A 294 5.96 -10.82 -9.66
N ASN A 295 5.83 -11.99 -9.02
CA ASN A 295 6.36 -12.27 -7.68
C ASN A 295 7.90 -12.23 -7.63
N GLU A 296 8.56 -12.60 -8.73
CA GLU A 296 10.01 -12.52 -8.90
C GLU A 296 10.51 -11.08 -9.17
N GLY A 297 9.61 -10.13 -9.38
CA GLY A 297 9.93 -8.75 -9.73
C GLY A 297 10.23 -8.54 -11.22
N ASN A 298 10.03 -9.55 -12.06
CA ASN A 298 10.24 -9.49 -13.51
C ASN A 298 8.99 -8.92 -14.22
N TYR A 299 8.61 -7.68 -13.88
CA TYR A 299 7.34 -7.06 -14.28
C TYR A 299 7.14 -6.99 -15.80
N ALA A 300 8.19 -6.77 -16.58
CA ALA A 300 8.09 -6.75 -18.04
C ALA A 300 7.65 -8.13 -18.57
N SER A 301 8.29 -9.21 -18.10
CA SER A 301 7.94 -10.58 -18.50
C SER A 301 6.54 -10.99 -18.01
N SER A 302 6.10 -10.47 -16.87
CA SER A 302 4.72 -10.65 -16.39
C SER A 302 3.70 -10.02 -17.34
N ILE A 303 3.96 -8.81 -17.82
CA ILE A 303 3.11 -8.12 -18.80
C ILE A 303 3.10 -8.89 -20.14
N ASP A 304 4.25 -9.34 -20.61
CA ASP A 304 4.37 -10.12 -21.87
C ASP A 304 3.57 -11.42 -21.77
N ALA A 305 3.61 -12.12 -20.63
CA ALA A 305 2.80 -13.31 -20.40
C ALA A 305 1.29 -13.01 -20.44
N ALA A 306 0.87 -11.91 -19.83
CA ALA A 306 -0.52 -11.45 -19.89
C ALA A 306 -0.98 -11.07 -21.30
N GLN A 307 -0.11 -10.41 -22.08
CA GLN A 307 -0.42 -10.07 -23.47
C GLN A 307 -0.61 -11.31 -24.33
N ASN A 308 0.25 -12.31 -24.17
CA ASN A 308 0.12 -13.60 -24.84
C ASN A 308 -1.18 -14.32 -24.41
N LEU A 309 -1.49 -14.31 -23.10
CA LEU A 309 -2.74 -14.86 -22.59
C LEU A 309 -3.97 -14.18 -23.19
N ALA A 310 -3.92 -12.86 -23.35
CA ALA A 310 -5.00 -12.07 -23.95
C ALA A 310 -5.30 -12.43 -25.41
N THR A 311 -4.34 -13.04 -26.14
CA THR A 311 -4.56 -13.57 -27.48
C THR A 311 -5.38 -14.85 -27.50
N LEU A 312 -5.39 -15.59 -26.39
CA LEU A 312 -6.09 -16.89 -26.26
C LEU A 312 -7.48 -16.73 -25.67
N ARG A 313 -7.64 -15.83 -24.71
CA ARG A 313 -8.90 -15.49 -24.05
C ARG A 313 -8.85 -14.11 -23.39
N PRO A 314 -10.01 -13.48 -23.09
CA PRO A 314 -10.04 -12.28 -22.29
C PRO A 314 -9.39 -12.50 -20.91
N LEU A 315 -8.64 -11.51 -20.46
CA LEU A 315 -8.03 -11.57 -19.13
C LEU A 315 -9.08 -11.44 -18.03
N ARG A 316 -8.89 -12.17 -16.95
CA ARG A 316 -9.73 -12.08 -15.75
C ARG A 316 -9.35 -10.84 -14.94
N TYR A 317 -10.16 -10.54 -13.93
CA TYR A 317 -9.92 -9.42 -13.02
C TYR A 317 -8.50 -9.43 -12.42
N GLU A 318 -8.08 -10.57 -11.83
CA GLU A 318 -6.78 -10.71 -11.18
C GLU A 318 -5.63 -10.50 -12.15
N GLU A 319 -5.77 -11.02 -13.36
CA GLU A 319 -4.77 -10.90 -14.42
C GLU A 319 -4.64 -9.46 -14.91
N GLN A 320 -5.75 -8.75 -15.07
CA GLN A 320 -5.76 -7.32 -15.41
C GLN A 320 -5.17 -6.47 -14.28
N ALA A 321 -5.51 -6.77 -13.02
CA ALA A 321 -4.95 -6.08 -11.87
C ALA A 321 -3.42 -6.25 -11.80
N LEU A 322 -2.91 -7.46 -12.04
CA LEU A 322 -1.46 -7.72 -12.08
C LEU A 322 -0.76 -6.94 -13.20
N VAL A 323 -1.39 -6.82 -14.40
CA VAL A 323 -0.85 -5.96 -15.46
C VAL A 323 -0.73 -4.52 -15.00
N GLY A 324 -1.76 -4.00 -14.32
CA GLY A 324 -1.75 -2.64 -13.77
C GLY A 324 -0.62 -2.42 -12.77
N TRP A 325 -0.46 -3.34 -11.81
CA TRP A 325 0.60 -3.26 -10.81
C TRP A 325 2.00 -3.43 -11.39
N ALA A 326 2.18 -4.35 -12.35
CA ALA A 326 3.44 -4.53 -13.07
C ALA A 326 3.80 -3.28 -13.88
N ALA A 327 2.82 -2.67 -14.55
CA ALA A 327 3.02 -1.46 -15.35
C ALA A 327 3.44 -0.25 -14.49
N ILE A 328 2.85 -0.09 -13.29
CA ILE A 328 3.30 0.91 -12.32
C ILE A 328 4.77 0.68 -11.95
N SER A 329 5.13 -0.56 -11.65
CA SER A 329 6.49 -0.90 -11.19
C SER A 329 7.58 -0.60 -12.23
N ILE A 330 7.21 -0.55 -13.52
CA ILE A 330 8.12 -0.17 -14.63
C ILE A 330 7.81 1.21 -15.24
N ASN A 331 7.04 2.03 -14.53
CA ASN A 331 6.66 3.39 -14.91
C ASN A 331 5.94 3.49 -16.29
N ARG A 332 5.07 2.54 -16.59
CA ARG A 332 4.18 2.56 -17.77
C ARG A 332 2.77 2.99 -17.38
N ASP A 333 2.61 4.24 -16.92
CA ASP A 333 1.35 4.75 -16.36
C ASP A 333 0.14 4.61 -17.28
N THR A 334 0.33 4.76 -18.61
CA THR A 334 -0.78 4.61 -19.59
C THR A 334 -1.33 3.19 -19.55
N LEU A 335 -0.44 2.21 -19.62
CA LEU A 335 -0.81 0.78 -19.55
C LEU A 335 -1.44 0.44 -18.19
N ALA A 336 -0.91 1.03 -17.10
CA ALA A 336 -1.47 0.83 -15.78
C ALA A 336 -2.92 1.35 -15.68
N ILE A 337 -3.19 2.54 -16.24
CA ILE A 337 -4.54 3.11 -16.27
C ILE A 337 -5.48 2.19 -17.07
N GLU A 338 -5.11 1.80 -18.28
CA GLU A 338 -5.92 0.93 -19.14
C GLU A 338 -6.25 -0.41 -18.46
N ALA A 339 -5.24 -1.01 -17.85
CA ALA A 339 -5.40 -2.30 -17.14
C ALA A 339 -6.29 -2.17 -15.89
N PHE A 340 -6.12 -1.12 -15.09
CA PHE A 340 -6.95 -0.88 -13.92
C PHE A 340 -8.38 -0.45 -14.25
N GLU A 341 -8.60 0.27 -15.34
CA GLU A 341 -9.96 0.57 -15.82
C GLU A 341 -10.69 -0.71 -16.20
N GLU A 342 -10.00 -1.61 -16.90
CA GLU A 342 -10.58 -2.90 -17.27
C GLU A 342 -10.79 -3.79 -16.05
N ALA A 343 -9.84 -3.84 -15.10
CA ALA A 343 -10.00 -4.54 -13.83
C ALA A 343 -11.22 -4.01 -13.04
N LEU A 344 -11.36 -2.69 -12.95
CA LEU A 344 -12.50 -2.07 -12.28
C LEU A 344 -13.84 -2.33 -13.01
N ARG A 345 -13.80 -2.45 -14.34
CA ARG A 345 -14.98 -2.87 -15.13
C ARG A 345 -15.43 -4.29 -14.75
N LEU A 346 -14.46 -5.18 -14.51
CA LEU A 346 -14.72 -6.57 -14.09
C LEU A 346 -15.13 -6.67 -12.61
N SER A 347 -14.58 -5.83 -11.75
CA SER A 347 -14.89 -5.75 -10.31
C SER A 347 -15.17 -4.30 -9.85
N PRO A 348 -16.40 -3.78 -10.06
CA PRO A 348 -16.73 -2.36 -9.84
C PRO A 348 -16.67 -1.87 -8.39
N LYS A 349 -16.56 -2.78 -7.43
CA LYS A 349 -16.52 -2.47 -5.98
C LYS A 349 -15.11 -2.47 -5.40
N ASP A 350 -14.11 -2.75 -6.19
CA ASP A 350 -12.73 -2.81 -5.72
C ASP A 350 -12.22 -1.41 -5.36
N ASN A 351 -11.93 -1.20 -4.07
CA ASN A 351 -11.49 0.08 -3.55
C ASN A 351 -10.00 0.31 -3.79
N ASP A 352 -9.17 -0.74 -3.84
CA ASP A 352 -7.73 -0.62 -4.01
C ASP A 352 -7.40 -0.22 -5.44
N ILE A 353 -8.01 -0.88 -6.42
CA ILE A 353 -7.90 -0.52 -7.84
C ILE A 353 -8.46 0.88 -8.09
N ALA A 354 -9.63 1.19 -7.52
CA ALA A 354 -10.23 2.52 -7.63
C ALA A 354 -9.32 3.62 -7.04
N GLN A 355 -8.67 3.35 -5.90
CA GLN A 355 -7.71 4.27 -5.29
C GLN A 355 -6.49 4.52 -6.18
N GLN A 356 -5.96 3.46 -6.81
CA GLN A 356 -4.81 3.58 -7.72
C GLN A 356 -5.17 4.37 -8.98
N LEU A 357 -6.33 4.11 -9.58
CA LEU A 357 -6.81 4.92 -10.71
C LEU A 357 -6.93 6.40 -10.34
N VAL A 358 -7.53 6.71 -9.20
CA VAL A 358 -7.62 8.11 -8.72
C VAL A 358 -6.23 8.73 -8.55
N ASN A 359 -5.24 7.98 -8.08
CA ASN A 359 -3.87 8.46 -7.94
C ASN A 359 -3.19 8.69 -9.30
N LEU A 360 -3.31 7.74 -10.23
CA LEU A 360 -2.71 7.82 -11.57
C LEU A 360 -3.30 8.97 -12.39
N TYR A 361 -4.64 9.13 -12.37
CA TYR A 361 -5.31 10.25 -13.04
C TYR A 361 -4.87 11.60 -12.47
N ALA A 362 -4.77 11.69 -11.13
CA ALA A 362 -4.31 12.89 -10.45
C ALA A 362 -2.84 13.22 -10.81
N ALA A 363 -1.96 12.21 -10.87
CA ALA A 363 -0.56 12.37 -11.25
C ALA A 363 -0.41 12.93 -12.68
N ARG A 364 -1.32 12.58 -13.57
CA ARG A 364 -1.36 13.07 -14.96
C ARG A 364 -2.08 14.41 -15.15
N GLY A 365 -2.66 14.95 -14.08
CA GLY A 365 -3.47 16.15 -14.18
C GLY A 365 -4.80 15.94 -14.91
N GLN A 366 -5.27 14.71 -15.01
CA GLN A 366 -6.52 14.33 -15.65
C GLN A 366 -7.63 14.20 -14.64
N SER A 367 -8.86 14.53 -15.03
CA SER A 367 -10.02 14.39 -14.16
C SER A 367 -10.54 12.95 -14.18
N VAL A 368 -10.68 12.35 -13.01
CA VAL A 368 -11.29 11.03 -12.81
C VAL A 368 -12.82 11.09 -12.68
N GLN A 369 -13.42 12.29 -12.72
CA GLN A 369 -14.86 12.51 -12.56
C GLN A 369 -15.74 11.71 -13.57
N PRO A 370 -15.36 11.50 -14.83
CA PRO A 370 -16.14 10.66 -15.73
C PRO A 370 -16.30 9.22 -15.20
N LEU A 371 -15.21 8.65 -14.65
CA LEU A 371 -15.22 7.30 -14.08
C LEU A 371 -16.00 7.25 -12.75
N ALA A 372 -15.97 8.30 -11.96
CA ALA A 372 -16.73 8.40 -10.71
C ALA A 372 -18.25 8.32 -10.92
N LYS A 373 -18.75 8.73 -12.09
CA LYS A 373 -20.18 8.59 -12.45
C LYS A 373 -20.57 7.13 -12.70
N THR A 374 -19.61 6.32 -13.15
CA THR A 374 -19.83 4.92 -13.49
C THR A 374 -19.52 3.99 -12.32
N TYR A 375 -18.50 4.32 -11.54
CA TYR A 375 -17.99 3.47 -10.47
C TYR A 375 -18.18 4.09 -9.07
N PRO A 376 -19.11 3.53 -8.25
CA PRO A 376 -19.36 4.03 -6.89
C PRO A 376 -18.13 4.00 -5.98
N SER A 377 -17.20 3.06 -6.17
CA SER A 377 -15.93 2.99 -5.44
C SER A 377 -15.08 4.25 -5.63
N ILE A 378 -14.93 4.74 -6.87
CA ILE A 378 -14.24 5.99 -7.18
C ILE A 378 -14.99 7.17 -6.56
N GLN A 379 -16.32 7.23 -6.68
CA GLN A 379 -17.12 8.28 -6.10
C GLN A 379 -16.97 8.34 -4.57
N ASN A 380 -16.97 7.18 -3.91
CA ASN A 380 -16.76 7.09 -2.46
C ASN A 380 -15.38 7.58 -2.05
N ILE A 381 -14.33 7.22 -2.80
CA ILE A 381 -12.96 7.69 -2.55
C ILE A 381 -12.89 9.21 -2.68
N LEU A 382 -13.47 9.79 -3.74
CA LEU A 382 -13.51 11.22 -3.93
C LEU A 382 -14.30 11.93 -2.81
N ASN A 383 -15.44 11.40 -2.42
CA ASN A 383 -16.24 11.93 -1.31
C ASN A 383 -15.49 11.85 0.01
N THR A 384 -14.81 10.74 0.29
CA THR A 384 -13.98 10.56 1.49
C THR A 384 -12.81 11.54 1.48
N ARG A 385 -12.16 11.73 0.33
CA ARG A 385 -11.12 12.74 0.14
C ARG A 385 -11.63 14.14 0.46
N VAL A 386 -12.75 14.53 -0.10
CA VAL A 386 -13.36 15.85 0.16
C VAL A 386 -13.71 15.99 1.63
N ALA A 387 -14.34 14.99 2.24
CA ALA A 387 -14.72 15.01 3.64
C ALA A 387 -13.51 15.06 4.59
N SER A 388 -12.48 14.25 4.35
CA SER A 388 -11.27 14.24 5.19
C SER A 388 -10.41 15.49 5.03
N ARG A 389 -10.46 16.16 3.88
CA ARG A 389 -9.68 17.35 3.55
C ARG A 389 -10.39 18.68 3.87
N ALA A 390 -11.69 18.67 4.10
CA ALA A 390 -12.47 19.83 4.54
C ALA A 390 -12.11 20.35 5.95
N TRP A 391 -11.13 19.79 6.60
CA TRP A 391 -10.90 19.84 8.01
C TRP A 391 -9.82 20.86 8.46
N PRO A 392 -10.00 21.60 9.58
CA PRO A 392 -9.00 22.57 10.08
C PRO A 392 -7.63 21.99 10.42
N ARG A 393 -7.49 20.67 10.54
CA ARG A 393 -6.22 20.02 10.81
C ARG A 393 -5.11 20.41 9.82
N LYS A 394 -5.45 20.71 8.55
CA LYS A 394 -4.49 21.21 7.56
C LYS A 394 -3.94 22.59 7.84
N GLN A 395 -4.62 23.42 8.61
CA GLN A 395 -4.07 24.69 9.06
C GLN A 395 -2.88 24.51 9.99
N PHE A 396 -2.85 23.38 10.69
CA PHE A 396 -1.81 23.11 11.68
C PHE A 396 -0.69 22.22 11.14
N MET A 397 -1.02 21.26 10.25
CA MET A 397 -0.08 20.23 9.78
C MET A 397 -0.41 19.77 8.36
N LEU A 398 -0.14 20.61 7.38
CA LEU A 398 -0.48 20.34 5.97
C LEU A 398 0.09 19.07 5.39
N SER A 399 1.27 18.68 5.86
CA SER A 399 1.99 17.53 5.35
C SER A 399 1.36 16.18 5.68
N TYR A 400 0.56 16.08 6.75
CA TYR A 400 0.15 14.78 7.30
C TYR A 400 -1.17 14.26 6.80
N PHE A 401 -2.03 15.12 6.32
CA PHE A 401 -3.37 14.75 5.90
C PHE A 401 -3.50 14.46 4.42
N ALA A 402 -2.51 14.86 3.68
CA ALA A 402 -2.31 14.41 2.32
C ALA A 402 -2.01 12.90 2.23
N ASN A 403 -1.64 12.27 3.34
CA ASN A 403 -1.09 10.92 3.35
C ASN A 403 -2.06 9.82 2.96
N ASN A 404 -3.36 9.95 3.24
CA ASN A 404 -4.35 8.98 2.76
C ASN A 404 -4.55 9.02 1.24
N THR A 405 -3.81 9.90 0.55
CA THR A 405 -3.92 10.15 -0.88
C THR A 405 -2.57 10.39 -1.52
N ARG A 406 -1.48 9.92 -0.89
CA ARG A 406 -0.16 9.95 -1.52
C ARG A 406 -0.26 9.31 -2.88
N SER A 407 0.24 9.98 -3.89
CA SER A 407 0.52 9.36 -5.18
C SER A 407 1.42 8.14 -4.93
N VAL A 408 1.34 7.15 -5.79
CA VAL A 408 2.24 5.98 -5.76
C VAL A 408 3.71 6.39 -5.63
N GLU A 409 4.07 7.55 -6.10
CA GLU A 409 5.40 8.16 -5.98
C GLU A 409 5.79 8.62 -4.58
N ALA A 410 4.86 9.14 -3.80
CA ALA A 410 5.11 9.47 -2.41
C ALA A 410 5.23 8.22 -1.52
N GLN A 411 4.77 7.07 -2.01
CA GLN A 411 4.97 5.76 -1.41
C GLN A 411 6.30 5.10 -1.81
N SER A 412 7.04 5.66 -2.76
CA SER A 412 8.37 5.16 -3.12
C SER A 412 9.30 5.27 -1.91
N LYS A 413 9.79 4.12 -1.47
CA LYS A 413 10.60 3.95 -0.25
C LYS A 413 11.96 4.65 -0.29
N ASP A 414 12.38 5.12 -1.45
CA ASP A 414 13.65 5.81 -1.67
C ASP A 414 13.41 7.31 -1.80
N ALA A 415 13.04 7.94 -0.69
CA ALA A 415 12.67 9.35 -0.66
C ALA A 415 13.82 10.28 -0.22
N LEU A 416 15.08 9.82 -0.28
CA LEU A 416 16.22 10.71 0.01
C LEU A 416 16.12 11.96 -0.86
N SER A 417 16.13 13.11 -0.23
CA SER A 417 16.01 14.41 -0.89
C SER A 417 17.12 15.34 -0.41
N LEU A 418 17.74 16.04 -1.33
CA LEU A 418 18.62 17.16 -1.04
C LEU A 418 17.87 18.46 -1.29
N LEU A 419 17.86 19.34 -0.30
CA LEU A 419 17.19 20.63 -0.35
C LEU A 419 18.20 21.75 -0.23
N ALA A 420 18.01 22.81 -1.00
CA ALA A 420 18.74 24.07 -0.83
C ALA A 420 17.74 25.22 -0.98
N GLY A 421 17.84 26.22 -0.12
CA GLY A 421 16.89 27.33 -0.17
C GLY A 421 17.29 28.51 0.68
N LEU A 422 16.42 29.50 0.61
CA LEU A 422 16.50 30.70 1.45
C LEU A 422 15.13 31.05 2.01
N ARG A 423 15.13 31.68 3.18
CA ARG A 423 13.95 32.28 3.82
C ARG A 423 14.32 33.66 4.29
N ALA A 424 13.50 34.64 4.02
CA ALA A 424 13.68 35.99 4.49
C ALA A 424 12.42 36.50 5.19
N LYS A 425 12.63 37.22 6.28
CA LYS A 425 11.60 37.92 7.04
C LYS A 425 12.09 39.34 7.28
N GLN A 426 11.25 40.30 6.96
CA GLN A 426 11.47 41.72 7.24
C GLN A 426 10.31 42.22 8.09
N ARG A 427 10.65 42.84 9.22
CA ARG A 427 9.69 43.52 10.07
C ARG A 427 10.05 45.00 10.07
N SER A 428 9.08 45.84 9.77
CA SER A 428 9.27 47.31 9.84
C SER A 428 9.18 47.81 11.28
N GLY A 429 10.00 48.77 11.59
CA GLY A 429 10.12 49.46 12.87
C GLY A 429 11.21 50.51 12.82
N ASP A 430 11.50 51.14 13.95
CA ASP A 430 12.58 52.12 14.04
C ASP A 430 13.91 51.42 13.86
N ALA A 431 14.81 52.00 13.05
CA ALA A 431 16.13 51.47 12.77
C ALA A 431 16.91 51.28 14.10
N GLY A 432 17.61 50.11 14.19
CA GLY A 432 18.37 49.75 15.40
C GLY A 432 17.54 49.33 16.61
N LEU A 433 16.21 49.37 16.49
CA LEU A 433 15.25 49.00 17.53
C LEU A 433 14.28 47.94 17.00
N GLY A 434 13.08 48.33 16.55
CA GLY A 434 12.01 47.45 16.09
C GLY A 434 12.18 46.99 14.65
N ASN A 435 13.05 47.60 13.84
CA ASN A 435 13.39 47.09 12.51
C ASN A 435 14.16 45.78 12.61
N PHE A 436 13.74 44.76 11.85
CA PHE A 436 14.37 43.45 11.92
C PHE A 436 14.29 42.74 10.58
N ASP A 437 15.46 42.58 9.96
CA ASP A 437 15.64 41.83 8.72
C ASP A 437 16.42 40.55 9.03
N LYS A 438 15.84 39.41 8.67
CA LYS A 438 16.43 38.07 8.85
C LYS A 438 16.42 37.34 7.52
N THR A 439 17.59 36.90 7.09
CA THR A 439 17.72 36.00 5.92
C THR A 439 18.43 34.72 6.36
N VAL A 440 17.86 33.58 6.02
CA VAL A 440 18.41 32.25 6.32
C VAL A 440 18.63 31.50 5.01
N HIS A 441 19.86 31.17 4.71
CA HIS A 441 20.27 30.22 3.67
C HIS A 441 20.42 28.85 4.30
N TYR A 442 19.92 27.82 3.67
CA TYR A 442 20.03 26.47 4.21
C TYR A 442 20.26 25.41 3.15
N ILE A 443 20.94 24.35 3.58
CA ILE A 443 21.05 23.09 2.87
C ILE A 443 20.56 22.00 3.82
N ALA A 444 19.67 21.11 3.33
CA ALA A 444 19.11 20.05 4.15
C ALA A 444 19.12 18.72 3.41
N LEU A 445 19.29 17.67 4.19
CA LEU A 445 19.09 16.29 3.79
C LEU A 445 17.82 15.78 4.45
N GLU A 446 16.92 15.24 3.67
CA GLU A 446 15.64 14.67 4.13
C GLU A 446 15.50 13.26 3.60
N ASP A 447 14.98 12.36 4.42
CA ASP A 447 14.64 11.01 4.01
C ASP A 447 13.39 10.52 4.73
N THR A 448 12.70 9.57 4.11
CA THR A 448 11.51 8.95 4.67
C THR A 448 11.68 7.43 4.63
N TYR A 449 11.65 6.82 5.80
CA TYR A 449 11.70 5.37 5.96
C TYR A 449 10.45 4.88 6.69
N GLN A 450 9.62 4.11 6.02
CA GLN A 450 8.33 3.65 6.54
C GLN A 450 7.45 4.83 7.02
N GLN A 451 7.22 4.92 8.32
CA GLN A 451 6.41 5.94 8.99
C GLN A 451 7.26 7.07 9.60
N TRP A 452 8.57 7.04 9.39
CA TRP A 452 9.50 8.01 9.92
C TRP A 452 10.01 8.91 8.80
N ARG A 453 9.89 10.21 8.99
CA ARG A 453 10.53 11.22 8.16
C ARG A 453 11.50 11.99 9.02
N TRP A 454 12.70 12.18 8.55
CA TRP A 454 13.70 12.99 9.23
C TRP A 454 14.34 13.99 8.27
N GLN A 455 14.74 15.13 8.80
CA GLN A 455 15.45 16.16 8.07
C GLN A 455 16.58 16.71 8.95
N VAL A 456 17.75 16.89 8.37
CA VAL A 456 18.86 17.59 9.01
C VAL A 456 19.25 18.73 8.11
N SER A 457 19.31 19.95 8.65
CA SER A 457 19.69 21.16 7.92
C SER A 457 20.89 21.86 8.56
N LEU A 458 21.69 22.47 7.70
CA LEU A 458 22.69 23.47 8.05
C LEU A 458 22.14 24.82 7.61
N ASP A 459 21.90 25.69 8.56
CA ASP A 459 21.34 27.02 8.38
C ASP A 459 22.44 28.06 8.56
N TYR A 460 22.56 29.03 7.63
CA TYR A 460 23.36 30.23 7.76
C TYR A 460 22.44 31.43 7.73
N GLN A 461 22.44 32.26 8.76
CA GLN A 461 21.55 33.39 8.87
C GLN A 461 22.32 34.72 8.96
N THR A 462 21.78 35.71 8.32
CA THR A 462 22.16 37.11 8.42
C THR A 462 21.04 37.92 9.01
N LEU A 463 21.32 38.73 10.00
CA LEU A 463 20.38 39.54 10.74
C LEU A 463 20.79 41.01 10.63
N TYR A 464 19.80 41.91 10.46
CA TYR A 464 20.06 43.33 10.38
C TYR A 464 18.95 44.15 11.03
N SER A 465 19.27 45.17 11.76
CA SER A 465 18.30 46.07 12.43
C SER A 465 18.49 47.55 12.07
N GLY A 466 19.62 47.96 11.51
CA GLY A 466 19.97 49.35 11.30
C GLY A 466 20.59 50.03 12.53
N ALA A 467 20.85 51.31 12.43
CA ALA A 467 21.39 52.12 13.49
C ALA A 467 20.25 52.95 14.18
N ALA A 468 20.25 52.96 15.51
CA ALA A 468 19.26 53.73 16.24
C ALA A 468 19.61 55.23 16.18
N ASP A 469 18.61 56.07 15.94
CA ASP A 469 18.77 57.52 15.85
C ASP A 469 19.07 58.15 17.21
N ALA A 470 19.67 59.35 17.22
CA ALA A 470 19.76 60.19 18.39
C ALA A 470 18.38 60.41 18.99
N ASP A 471 18.32 60.59 20.30
CA ASP A 471 17.09 60.71 21.12
C ASP A 471 16.30 59.39 21.31
N SER A 472 16.70 58.27 20.66
CA SER A 472 16.13 56.97 20.93
C SER A 472 16.45 56.47 22.34
N TRP A 473 15.50 55.78 22.97
CA TRP A 473 15.72 55.10 24.25
C TRP A 473 16.36 53.70 24.02
N PHE A 474 17.64 53.56 24.44
CA PHE A 474 18.38 52.31 24.26
C PHE A 474 19.30 52.01 25.46
N ALA A 475 19.34 50.75 25.86
CA ALA A 475 20.17 50.27 26.98
C ALA A 475 19.96 51.08 28.28
N SER A 476 20.91 51.92 28.70
CA SER A 476 20.86 52.59 29.97
C SER A 476 20.16 53.98 29.95
N GLY A 477 19.72 54.48 28.80
CA GLY A 477 19.14 55.82 28.70
C GLY A 477 18.76 56.28 27.30
N GLN A 478 18.60 57.58 27.15
CA GLN A 478 18.37 58.19 25.85
C GLN A 478 19.70 58.41 25.14
N LEU A 479 19.80 58.09 23.86
CA LEU A 479 20.98 58.28 23.06
C LEU A 479 21.22 59.76 22.76
N ASN A 480 22.48 60.20 22.87
CA ASN A 480 22.88 61.59 22.53
C ASN A 480 23.26 61.72 21.05
N ASP A 481 23.73 60.62 20.45
CA ASP A 481 24.13 60.52 19.04
C ASP A 481 23.59 59.25 18.44
N THR A 482 23.64 59.14 17.10
CA THR A 482 23.23 57.93 16.39
C THR A 482 24.06 56.74 16.88
N PHE A 483 23.39 55.72 17.37
CA PHE A 483 24.05 54.51 17.88
C PHE A 483 24.34 53.57 16.73
N SER A 484 25.64 53.39 16.45
CA SER A 484 26.14 52.47 15.42
C SER A 484 26.63 51.13 15.98
N GLY A 485 26.08 50.69 17.11
CA GLY A 485 26.46 49.45 17.77
C GLY A 485 26.17 48.19 16.92
N ILE A 486 25.82 47.08 17.50
CA ILE A 486 25.53 45.85 16.79
C ILE A 486 24.27 46.07 15.95
N THR A 487 24.45 46.48 14.69
CA THR A 487 23.39 46.72 13.70
C THR A 487 23.04 45.50 12.89
N GLY A 488 23.89 44.49 12.93
CA GLY A 488 23.68 43.21 12.25
C GLY A 488 24.52 42.11 12.89
N PHE A 489 24.14 40.88 12.64
CA PHE A 489 24.77 39.68 13.17
C PHE A 489 24.68 38.53 12.18
N GLU A 490 25.71 37.68 12.11
CA GLU A 490 25.73 36.49 11.30
C GLU A 490 25.86 35.25 12.21
N ASP A 491 25.15 34.21 11.90
CA ASP A 491 25.18 32.99 12.69
C ASP A 491 24.97 31.76 11.79
N ALA A 492 25.46 30.62 12.26
CA ALA A 492 25.20 29.34 11.64
C ALA A 492 24.60 28.39 12.65
N GLY A 493 23.75 27.51 12.20
CA GLY A 493 23.04 26.55 13.06
C GLY A 493 22.84 25.19 12.41
N ILE A 494 22.62 24.22 13.26
CA ILE A 494 22.17 22.89 12.84
C ILE A 494 20.77 22.69 13.37
N ARG A 495 19.87 22.17 12.51
CA ARG A 495 18.52 21.79 12.90
C ARG A 495 18.28 20.34 12.50
N ALA A 496 17.68 19.58 13.40
CA ALA A 496 17.21 18.24 13.15
C ALA A 496 15.69 18.19 13.40
N GLU A 497 14.97 17.58 12.48
CA GLU A 497 13.53 17.40 12.55
C GLU A 497 13.21 15.93 12.37
N VAL A 498 12.28 15.40 13.15
CA VAL A 498 11.77 14.03 13.05
C VAL A 498 10.27 14.05 13.16
N ASP A 499 9.67 13.25 12.34
CA ASP A 499 8.25 13.13 12.20
C ASP A 499 7.83 11.68 12.05
N VAL A 500 6.85 11.26 12.85
CA VAL A 500 6.41 9.88 12.94
C VAL A 500 4.91 9.81 12.76
N GLU A 501 4.48 9.17 11.69
CA GLU A 501 3.09 8.91 11.43
C GLU A 501 2.62 7.63 12.11
N ARG A 502 1.40 7.64 12.66
CA ARG A 502 0.73 6.50 13.30
C ARG A 502 -0.75 6.50 12.93
N GLU A 503 -1.43 5.37 13.11
CA GLU A 503 -2.87 5.26 12.86
C GLU A 503 -3.70 6.25 13.67
N TRP A 504 -3.30 6.52 14.92
CA TRP A 504 -3.98 7.47 15.81
C TRP A 504 -3.67 8.93 15.50
N GLY A 505 -2.59 9.21 14.71
CA GLY A 505 -2.16 10.58 14.46
C GLY A 505 -0.69 10.69 14.09
N ASN A 506 -0.05 11.74 14.58
CA ASN A 506 1.30 12.11 14.23
C ASN A 506 2.08 12.65 15.44
N LEU A 507 3.37 12.37 15.48
CA LEU A 507 4.34 12.91 16.43
C LEU A 507 5.46 13.62 15.67
N TYR A 508 5.64 14.93 15.92
CA TYR A 508 6.72 15.73 15.34
C TYR A 508 7.64 16.26 16.44
N SER A 509 8.93 16.28 16.16
CA SER A 509 9.94 16.89 17.03
C SER A 509 10.97 17.65 16.20
N SER A 510 11.38 18.81 16.67
CA SER A 510 12.52 19.52 16.10
C SER A 510 13.43 20.06 17.19
N ILE A 511 14.71 20.10 16.88
CA ILE A 511 15.77 20.63 17.73
C ILE A 511 16.70 21.47 16.87
N ALA A 512 17.11 22.63 17.37
CA ALA A 512 18.05 23.51 16.70
C ALA A 512 19.13 24.00 17.68
N TYR A 513 20.35 24.13 17.18
CA TYR A 513 21.50 24.57 17.93
C TYR A 513 22.30 25.58 17.08
N ALA A 514 22.56 26.77 17.64
CA ALA A 514 23.40 27.76 17.02
C ALA A 514 24.89 27.38 17.22
N LEU A 515 25.70 27.49 16.16
CA LEU A 515 27.09 27.05 16.13
C LEU A 515 28.07 28.17 16.49
N TRP A 516 27.70 29.44 16.28
CA TRP A 516 28.54 30.59 16.54
C TRP A 516 28.16 31.28 17.84
N ASP A 517 29.08 32.00 18.42
CA ASP A 517 28.84 32.70 19.66
C ASP A 517 27.94 33.92 19.39
N GLN A 518 26.73 33.87 19.90
CA GLN A 518 25.75 34.97 19.91
C GLN A 518 26.09 35.96 21.02
N PRO A 519 25.62 37.23 20.97
CA PRO A 519 25.84 38.22 22.05
C PRO A 519 25.41 37.66 23.43
N VAL A 520 24.39 36.84 23.47
CA VAL A 520 23.97 36.08 24.65
C VAL A 520 24.33 34.60 24.43
N ASN A 521 24.70 33.88 25.49
CA ASN A 521 25.05 32.45 25.39
C ASN A 521 24.02 31.65 24.61
N THR A 522 24.56 30.85 23.69
CA THR A 522 23.74 29.98 22.82
C THR A 522 22.88 29.02 23.64
N LYS A 523 21.59 29.03 23.37
CA LYS A 523 20.63 28.14 24.02
C LYS A 523 20.06 27.16 23.00
N LEU A 524 19.90 25.93 23.42
CA LEU A 524 19.20 24.93 22.64
C LEU A 524 17.73 25.29 22.50
N THR A 525 17.20 25.22 21.30
CA THR A 525 15.79 25.47 20.99
C THR A 525 15.15 24.24 20.36
N GLY A 526 13.84 24.10 20.49
CA GLY A 526 13.15 22.97 19.91
C GLY A 526 11.67 22.92 20.30
N GLN A 527 11.01 21.91 19.77
CA GLN A 527 9.61 21.66 20.05
C GLN A 527 9.23 20.21 19.84
N VAL A 528 8.18 19.78 20.52
CA VAL A 528 7.54 18.49 20.33
C VAL A 528 6.05 18.73 20.19
N SER A 529 5.42 18.10 19.21
CA SER A 529 3.99 18.16 19.01
C SER A 529 3.40 16.80 18.73
N ALA A 530 2.18 16.58 19.18
CA ALA A 530 1.38 15.40 18.89
C ALA A 530 0.02 15.82 18.35
N THR A 531 -0.46 15.12 17.35
CA THR A 531 -1.77 15.33 16.76
C THR A 531 -2.55 14.02 16.78
N TRP A 532 -3.74 14.04 17.34
CA TRP A 532 -4.66 12.90 17.39
C TRP A 532 -5.82 13.11 16.44
N PHE A 533 -6.17 12.07 15.70
CA PHE A 533 -7.26 12.06 14.74
C PHE A 533 -8.41 11.20 15.24
N PHE A 534 -9.56 11.81 15.34
CA PHE A 534 -10.82 11.17 15.62
C PHE A 534 -11.71 11.25 14.37
N SER A 535 -12.81 10.53 14.31
CA SER A 535 -13.71 10.53 13.15
C SER A 535 -14.15 11.93 12.70
N ASN A 536 -14.56 12.79 13.63
CA ASN A 536 -15.03 14.15 13.36
C ASN A 536 -14.25 15.24 14.11
N ALA A 537 -13.19 14.86 14.85
CA ALA A 537 -12.42 15.77 15.67
C ALA A 537 -10.92 15.57 15.47
N THR A 538 -10.16 16.64 15.70
CA THR A 538 -8.70 16.60 15.78
C THR A 538 -8.26 17.39 17.00
N LEU A 539 -7.32 16.85 17.73
CA LEU A 539 -6.62 17.53 18.82
C LEU A 539 -5.14 17.56 18.44
N ALA A 540 -4.56 18.74 18.35
CA ALA A 540 -3.13 18.93 18.20
C ALA A 540 -2.59 19.66 19.42
N THR A 541 -1.50 19.16 20.01
CA THR A 541 -0.81 19.80 21.13
C THR A 541 0.65 20.02 20.78
N ARG A 542 1.26 21.04 21.37
CA ARG A 542 2.66 21.34 21.22
C ARG A 542 3.23 21.88 22.52
N VAL A 543 4.47 21.45 22.81
CA VAL A 543 5.35 22.06 23.79
C VAL A 543 6.57 22.59 23.05
N HIS A 544 6.99 23.80 23.38
CA HIS A 544 8.08 24.44 22.66
C HIS A 544 8.97 25.29 23.58
N ARG A 545 10.20 25.48 23.11
CA ARG A 545 11.19 26.42 23.63
C ARG A 545 11.85 27.09 22.41
N LEU A 546 11.38 28.29 22.06
CA LEU A 546 11.76 28.98 20.82
C LEU A 546 12.14 30.44 21.11
N PRO A 547 13.06 31.04 20.35
CA PRO A 547 13.39 32.45 20.48
C PRO A 547 12.26 33.32 19.94
N VAL A 548 12.10 34.48 20.52
CA VAL A 548 11.14 35.51 20.06
C VAL A 548 11.75 36.28 18.88
N GLU A 549 11.10 36.21 17.71
CA GLU A 549 11.60 36.77 16.45
C GLU A 549 11.00 38.16 16.14
N ASP A 550 11.00 39.09 17.09
CA ASP A 550 10.39 40.42 16.92
C ASP A 550 11.42 41.51 16.68
N SER A 551 12.61 41.39 17.21
CA SER A 551 13.68 42.35 17.01
C SER A 551 15.04 41.61 17.12
N LEU A 552 16.12 42.26 16.75
CA LEU A 552 17.46 41.74 16.97
C LEU A 552 17.69 41.50 18.47
N LEU A 553 17.24 42.42 19.33
CA LEU A 553 17.38 42.30 20.79
C LEU A 553 16.63 41.04 21.32
N SER A 554 15.40 40.78 20.90
CA SER A 554 14.66 39.62 21.36
C SER A 554 15.20 38.31 20.78
N TYR A 555 15.78 38.33 19.58
CA TYR A 555 16.17 37.13 18.84
C TYR A 555 17.60 36.66 19.18
N THR A 556 18.60 37.56 19.26
CA THR A 556 20.01 37.25 19.56
C THR A 556 20.50 37.86 20.84
N GLY A 557 19.80 38.88 21.33
CA GLY A 557 20.33 39.77 22.35
C GLY A 557 21.40 40.74 21.81
N THR A 558 21.96 41.50 22.70
CA THR A 558 23.07 42.43 22.44
C THR A 558 24.09 42.39 23.57
N PHE A 559 25.29 42.88 23.31
CA PHE A 559 26.35 43.02 24.31
C PHE A 559 26.64 44.47 24.59
N ASN A 560 26.64 44.85 25.85
CA ASN A 560 26.97 46.19 26.27
C ASN A 560 28.44 46.26 26.65
N ASN A 561 29.28 46.83 25.78
CA ASN A 561 30.71 46.97 26.02
C ASN A 561 31.06 47.85 27.22
N THR A 562 30.16 48.76 27.60
CA THR A 562 30.43 49.68 28.72
C THR A 562 30.23 49.02 30.08
N ARG A 563 29.35 48.05 30.16
CA ARG A 563 29.02 47.29 31.38
C ARG A 563 29.55 45.90 31.41
N ASP A 564 30.11 45.43 30.28
CA ASP A 564 30.58 44.05 30.10
C ASP A 564 29.46 43.01 30.33
N GLU A 565 28.22 43.34 29.91
CA GLU A 565 27.05 42.54 30.16
C GLU A 565 26.29 42.19 28.89
N SER A 566 25.78 40.98 28.82
CA SER A 566 24.82 40.52 27.80
C SER A 566 23.41 40.83 28.20
N TRP A 567 22.55 41.21 27.24
CA TRP A 567 21.18 41.55 27.47
C TRP A 567 20.27 41.17 26.29
N GLY A 568 19.05 40.74 26.58
CA GLY A 568 18.09 40.35 25.57
C GLY A 568 17.98 38.82 25.36
N TYR A 569 17.89 38.35 24.12
CA TYR A 569 17.70 36.93 23.75
C TYR A 569 16.54 36.29 24.51
N VAL A 570 15.32 36.63 24.13
CA VAL A 570 14.10 36.19 24.82
C VAL A 570 13.67 34.83 24.29
N ILE A 571 13.53 33.87 25.18
CA ILE A 571 13.02 32.53 24.90
C ILE A 571 11.57 32.43 25.39
N GLY A 572 10.68 32.03 24.53
CA GLY A 572 9.32 31.60 24.87
C GLY A 572 9.30 30.09 25.14
N GLU A 573 9.00 29.73 26.38
CA GLU A 573 8.73 28.36 26.82
C GLU A 573 7.24 28.19 27.01
N GLY A 574 6.60 27.33 26.24
CA GLY A 574 5.15 27.28 26.27
C GLY A 574 4.52 26.00 25.76
N ALA A 575 3.21 25.98 25.91
CA ALA A 575 2.36 24.92 25.38
C ALA A 575 1.21 25.53 24.58
N SER A 576 0.79 24.83 23.55
CA SER A 576 -0.40 25.17 22.79
C SER A 576 -1.24 23.94 22.48
N ALA A 577 -2.54 24.16 22.34
CA ALA A 577 -3.49 23.15 21.91
C ALA A 577 -4.45 23.74 20.86
N LEU A 578 -4.75 22.97 19.84
CA LEU A 578 -5.77 23.22 18.86
C LEU A 578 -6.77 22.09 18.90
N PHE A 579 -8.03 22.41 19.12
CA PHE A 579 -9.14 21.49 18.97
C PHE A 579 -9.97 21.92 17.77
N ALA A 580 -10.30 20.96 16.93
CA ALA A 580 -11.13 21.23 15.78
C ALA A 580 -12.22 20.15 15.66
N TYR A 581 -13.44 20.54 15.23
CA TYR A 581 -14.61 19.67 15.10
C TYR A 581 -15.39 19.97 13.84
N THR A 582 -15.82 18.94 13.11
CA THR A 582 -16.67 19.06 11.92
C THR A 582 -18.11 18.65 12.25
N PHE A 583 -19.02 19.61 12.19
CA PHE A 583 -20.45 19.37 12.42
C PHE A 583 -21.14 18.73 11.22
N LYS A 584 -20.74 19.15 10.01
CA LYS A 584 -21.23 18.68 8.70
C LYS A 584 -20.04 18.60 7.76
N PRO A 585 -20.11 17.83 6.68
CA PRO A 585 -18.97 17.69 5.76
C PRO A 585 -18.33 18.98 5.28
N GLN A 586 -19.06 20.09 5.32
CA GLN A 586 -18.59 21.39 4.85
C GLN A 586 -18.38 22.42 5.96
N VAL A 587 -18.88 22.21 7.19
CA VAL A 587 -18.84 23.19 8.27
C VAL A 587 -18.00 22.70 9.42
N SER A 588 -17.02 23.51 9.83
CA SER A 588 -16.07 23.18 10.88
C SER A 588 -15.90 24.33 11.87
N PHE A 589 -15.59 23.98 13.11
CA PHE A 589 -15.17 24.88 14.18
C PHE A 589 -13.74 24.57 14.58
N ALA A 590 -12.92 25.57 14.88
CA ALA A 590 -11.62 25.38 15.49
C ALA A 590 -11.40 26.36 16.65
N ALA A 591 -10.70 25.90 17.67
CA ALA A 591 -10.26 26.69 18.79
C ALA A 591 -8.78 26.42 19.09
N THR A 592 -8.01 27.48 19.29
CA THR A 592 -6.59 27.45 19.64
C THR A 592 -6.36 28.17 20.95
N ILE A 593 -5.54 27.57 21.81
CA ILE A 593 -5.00 28.20 23.00
C ILE A 593 -3.49 28.05 22.99
N LYS A 594 -2.75 29.10 23.39
CA LYS A 594 -1.31 29.08 23.61
C LYS A 594 -0.99 29.84 24.89
N LEU A 595 -0.14 29.24 25.71
CA LEU A 595 0.40 29.83 26.93
C LEU A 595 1.93 29.79 26.84
N GLU A 596 2.59 30.90 27.13
CA GLU A 596 4.03 31.03 27.11
C GLU A 596 4.56 31.79 28.33
N ASN A 597 5.69 31.33 28.84
CA ASN A 597 6.58 32.08 29.71
C ASN A 597 7.76 32.61 28.89
N LEU A 598 8.00 33.89 28.91
CA LEU A 598 9.04 34.57 28.17
C LEU A 598 10.13 34.99 29.14
N LYS A 599 11.37 34.54 28.88
CA LYS A 599 12.54 34.78 29.71
C LYS A 599 13.73 35.17 28.85
N GLY A 600 14.42 36.20 29.22
CA GLY A 600 15.66 36.66 28.56
C GLY A 600 16.76 36.99 29.56
N GLU A 601 17.96 37.18 29.03
CA GLU A 601 19.08 37.63 29.85
C GLU A 601 18.86 39.08 30.24
N GLN A 602 18.83 39.39 31.53
CA GLN A 602 18.51 40.73 32.06
C GLN A 602 17.21 41.35 31.49
N VAL A 603 16.23 40.53 31.19
CA VAL A 603 14.90 40.93 30.80
C VAL A 603 13.92 40.47 31.88
N LYS A 604 12.95 41.33 32.23
CA LYS A 604 11.91 40.99 33.19
C LYS A 604 11.10 39.78 32.64
N ASP A 605 10.80 38.79 33.50
CA ASP A 605 9.97 37.66 33.14
C ASP A 605 8.57 38.14 32.75
N ASN A 606 7.98 37.47 31.74
CA ASN A 606 6.65 37.80 31.24
C ASN A 606 5.86 36.53 30.89
N GLN A 607 4.53 36.68 30.86
CA GLN A 607 3.65 35.59 30.42
C GLN A 607 2.73 36.09 29.31
N SER A 608 2.37 35.21 28.42
CA SER A 608 1.43 35.46 27.36
C SER A 608 0.32 34.45 27.25
N LEU A 609 -0.88 34.90 26.90
CA LEU A 609 -2.03 34.08 26.54
C LEU A 609 -2.50 34.45 25.14
N TYR A 610 -2.57 33.47 24.25
CA TYR A 610 -3.22 33.61 22.95
C TYR A 610 -4.43 32.68 22.86
N LEU A 611 -5.55 33.20 22.43
CA LEU A 611 -6.80 32.49 22.15
C LEU A 611 -7.26 32.80 20.72
N ARG A 612 -7.78 31.82 20.03
CA ARG A 612 -8.45 32.02 18.74
C ARG A 612 -9.60 31.04 18.60
N GLY A 613 -10.73 31.50 18.10
CA GLY A 613 -11.84 30.68 17.67
C GLY A 613 -12.28 31.05 16.26
N ASP A 614 -12.58 30.06 15.45
CA ASP A 614 -13.10 30.28 14.10
C ASP A 614 -14.16 29.23 13.71
N ILE A 615 -15.07 29.65 12.85
CA ILE A 615 -16.05 28.79 12.20
C ILE A 615 -15.85 28.95 10.71
N SER A 616 -15.79 27.87 9.98
CA SER A 616 -15.56 27.92 8.53
C SER A 616 -16.47 26.99 7.75
N THR A 617 -16.72 27.35 6.51
CA THR A 617 -17.36 26.49 5.52
C THR A 617 -16.40 26.22 4.37
N ASN A 618 -16.38 24.97 3.88
CA ASN A 618 -15.63 24.59 2.69
C ASN A 618 -16.51 24.76 1.45
N ILE A 619 -16.16 25.73 0.61
CA ILE A 619 -16.91 26.04 -0.62
C ILE A 619 -16.30 25.40 -1.87
N ALA A 620 -15.14 24.76 -1.78
CA ALA A 620 -14.44 24.16 -2.92
C ALA A 620 -15.31 23.18 -3.73
N PRO A 621 -16.14 22.30 -3.14
CA PRO A 621 -16.97 21.36 -3.90
C PRO A 621 -17.96 22.03 -4.85
N ASN A 622 -18.35 23.27 -4.53
CA ASN A 622 -19.30 24.05 -5.33
C ASN A 622 -18.62 24.96 -6.37
N VAL A 623 -17.28 25.08 -6.31
CA VAL A 623 -16.52 26.02 -7.14
C VAL A 623 -15.69 25.29 -8.20
N SER A 624 -14.89 24.30 -7.82
CA SER A 624 -13.99 23.59 -8.72
C SER A 624 -13.49 22.28 -8.14
N ASP A 625 -13.43 21.26 -8.98
CA ASP A 625 -12.80 19.97 -8.70
C ASP A 625 -11.26 20.00 -8.64
N ARG A 626 -10.65 21.11 -9.07
CA ARG A 626 -9.20 21.35 -8.95
C ARG A 626 -8.77 21.84 -7.57
N LEU A 627 -9.72 22.20 -6.73
CA LEU A 627 -9.46 22.63 -5.35
C LEU A 627 -9.58 21.44 -4.41
N ASP A 628 -8.59 21.27 -3.57
CA ASP A 628 -8.64 20.34 -2.46
C ASP A 628 -9.60 20.84 -1.38
N TYR A 629 -9.43 22.10 -1.00
CA TYR A 629 -10.39 22.81 -0.18
C TYR A 629 -10.32 24.32 -0.46
N TRP A 630 -11.41 25.01 -0.17
CA TRP A 630 -11.50 26.47 -0.03
C TRP A 630 -12.37 26.81 1.14
N ARG A 631 -11.76 27.22 2.24
CA ARG A 631 -12.43 27.57 3.47
C ARG A 631 -12.58 29.04 3.59
N VAL A 632 -13.74 29.45 4.03
CA VAL A 632 -14.06 30.85 4.36
C VAL A 632 -14.84 30.89 5.65
N GLY A 633 -14.57 31.89 6.47
CA GLY A 633 -15.30 32.02 7.73
C GLY A 633 -14.85 33.17 8.60
N PRO A 634 -15.64 33.54 9.65
CA PRO A 634 -15.26 34.50 10.66
C PRO A 634 -14.25 33.90 11.65
N TYR A 635 -13.44 34.77 12.25
CA TYR A 635 -12.56 34.43 13.37
C TYR A 635 -12.61 35.53 14.43
N LEU A 636 -12.33 35.14 15.66
CA LEU A 636 -12.07 36.00 16.80
C LEU A 636 -10.74 35.56 17.43
N SER A 637 -9.84 36.50 17.73
CA SER A 637 -8.60 36.21 18.45
C SER A 637 -8.32 37.20 19.55
N TYR A 638 -7.62 36.72 20.57
CA TYR A 638 -7.12 37.49 21.72
C TYR A 638 -5.66 37.13 21.95
N LEU A 639 -4.83 38.15 22.17
CA LEU A 639 -3.46 38.04 22.65
C LEU A 639 -3.27 39.01 23.80
N GLY A 640 -2.71 38.53 24.91
CA GLY A 640 -2.42 39.38 26.06
C GLY A 640 -1.11 38.99 26.72
N PHE A 641 -0.45 39.97 27.32
CA PHE A 641 0.77 39.79 28.10
C PHE A 641 0.56 40.42 29.48
N ASP A 642 1.24 39.87 30.49
CA ASP A 642 1.21 40.42 31.86
C ASP A 642 1.93 41.75 31.93
N GLU A 643 3.05 41.90 31.17
CA GLU A 643 3.90 43.08 31.16
C GLU A 643 4.11 43.62 29.75
N ASN A 644 4.17 44.92 29.59
CA ASN A 644 4.59 45.55 28.35
C ASN A 644 6.14 45.70 28.37
N LEU A 645 6.81 44.80 27.65
CA LEU A 645 8.28 44.77 27.54
C LEU A 645 8.75 45.08 26.10
N SER A 646 7.99 45.87 25.36
CA SER A 646 8.31 46.30 24.00
C SER A 646 9.44 47.32 23.89
N GLY A 647 9.91 47.86 25.02
CA GLY A 647 11.00 48.81 25.10
C GLY A 647 12.41 48.21 24.75
N PHE A 648 13.37 49.11 24.52
CA PHE A 648 14.76 48.75 24.17
C PHE A 648 15.76 49.28 25.22
N THR A 649 15.34 49.35 26.46
CA THR A 649 16.16 49.69 27.62
C THR A 649 16.29 48.49 28.55
N TYR A 650 17.25 48.50 29.49
CA TYR A 650 17.49 47.36 30.38
C TYR A 650 16.22 46.91 31.11
N GLY A 651 15.99 45.64 31.12
CA GLY A 651 14.81 44.99 31.66
C GLY A 651 13.75 44.72 30.63
N HIS A 652 13.84 45.30 29.43
CA HIS A 652 12.97 45.01 28.29
C HIS A 652 13.57 44.01 27.32
N GLY A 653 12.74 43.32 26.57
CA GLY A 653 13.13 42.34 25.57
C GLY A 653 12.98 42.82 24.13
N GLY A 654 12.44 44.01 23.86
CA GLY A 654 12.26 44.55 22.52
C GLY A 654 11.27 43.75 21.64
N TYR A 655 10.27 43.14 22.24
CA TYR A 655 9.23 42.38 21.53
C TYR A 655 7.85 42.95 21.78
N PHE A 656 6.97 42.81 20.80
CA PHE A 656 5.59 43.29 20.91
C PHE A 656 4.84 42.54 22.02
N SER A 657 4.42 43.29 23.07
CA SER A 657 3.83 42.73 24.28
C SER A 657 2.71 43.61 24.81
N PRO A 658 1.60 43.75 24.07
CA PRO A 658 0.46 44.53 24.51
C PRO A 658 -0.25 43.89 25.71
N ASN A 659 -0.90 44.68 26.55
CA ASN A 659 -1.79 44.15 27.58
C ASN A 659 -2.91 43.32 26.96
N TYR A 660 -3.46 43.78 25.86
CA TYR A 660 -4.30 42.97 25.01
C TYR A 660 -4.34 43.46 23.57
N LEU A 661 -4.51 42.50 22.67
CA LEU A 661 -4.88 42.68 21.28
C LEU A 661 -6.08 41.76 21.01
N VAL A 662 -7.20 42.35 20.58
CA VAL A 662 -8.40 41.63 20.17
C VAL A 662 -8.62 41.88 18.68
N SER A 663 -8.83 40.81 17.91
CA SER A 663 -9.12 40.93 16.48
C SER A 663 -10.37 40.14 16.11
N LEU A 664 -11.25 40.77 15.34
CA LEU A 664 -12.45 40.16 14.78
C LEU A 664 -12.45 40.37 13.27
N GLY A 665 -12.60 39.31 12.51
CA GLY A 665 -12.53 39.39 11.05
C GLY A 665 -13.02 38.14 10.32
N GLY A 666 -12.71 38.14 9.03
CA GLY A 666 -12.91 36.98 8.16
C GLY A 666 -11.59 36.41 7.64
N TYR A 667 -11.56 35.12 7.41
CA TYR A 667 -10.43 34.50 6.78
C TYR A 667 -10.84 33.62 5.59
N SER A 668 -9.91 33.41 4.71
CA SER A 668 -10.05 32.54 3.56
C SER A 668 -8.75 31.74 3.37
N GLU A 669 -8.87 30.44 3.22
CA GLU A 669 -7.74 29.58 2.90
C GLU A 669 -8.13 28.60 1.81
N LEU A 670 -7.37 28.54 0.73
CA LEU A 670 -7.55 27.59 -0.35
C LEU A 670 -6.26 26.79 -0.59
N LEU A 671 -6.45 25.55 -1.04
CA LEU A 671 -5.39 24.66 -1.50
C LEU A 671 -5.87 23.96 -2.77
N THR A 672 -5.02 23.92 -3.80
CA THR A 672 -5.29 23.12 -4.99
C THR A 672 -4.95 21.65 -4.75
N MET A 673 -5.50 20.78 -5.58
CA MET A 673 -5.26 19.34 -5.50
C MET A 673 -3.76 19.03 -5.63
N GLU A 674 -3.30 18.06 -4.88
CA GLU A 674 -1.96 17.48 -5.02
C GLU A 674 -1.87 16.43 -6.14
N ALA A 675 -0.69 15.84 -6.34
CA ALA A 675 -0.37 14.90 -7.40
C ALA A 675 -0.38 15.50 -8.83
N HIS A 676 -0.52 16.82 -8.96
CA HIS A 676 -0.27 17.56 -10.20
C HIS A 676 1.19 18.05 -10.30
N ARG A 677 1.59 18.57 -11.47
CA ARG A 677 2.92 19.18 -11.62
C ARG A 677 3.13 20.44 -10.78
N TRP A 678 2.06 21.05 -10.30
CA TRP A 678 2.08 22.25 -9.46
C TRP A 678 1.00 22.17 -8.39
N GLN A 679 1.23 22.88 -7.29
CA GLN A 679 0.28 23.07 -6.23
C GLN A 679 0.39 24.50 -5.70
N LEU A 680 -0.73 25.10 -5.33
CA LEU A 680 -0.84 26.44 -4.81
C LEU A 680 -1.68 26.42 -3.53
N LYS A 681 -1.20 27.12 -2.50
CA LYS A 681 -1.94 27.46 -1.29
C LYS A 681 -2.00 28.97 -1.15
N VAL A 682 -3.17 29.49 -0.84
CA VAL A 682 -3.38 30.90 -0.51
C VAL A 682 -4.12 30.98 0.81
N SER A 683 -3.58 31.74 1.74
CA SER A 683 -4.23 32.03 3.02
C SER A 683 -4.28 33.54 3.25
N THR A 684 -5.43 34.02 3.68
CA THR A 684 -5.63 35.46 4.00
C THR A 684 -6.59 35.60 5.17
N ALA A 685 -6.34 36.59 5.98
CA ALA A 685 -7.28 37.04 7.02
C ALA A 685 -7.31 38.58 7.02
N VAL A 686 -8.47 39.14 7.20
CA VAL A 686 -8.66 40.60 7.32
C VAL A 686 -9.68 40.84 8.42
N GLY A 687 -9.40 41.80 9.31
CA GLY A 687 -10.26 42.11 10.42
C GLY A 687 -9.97 43.48 11.01
N LEU A 688 -10.75 43.81 12.01
CA LEU A 688 -10.53 44.95 12.88
C LEU A 688 -9.85 44.50 14.15
N SER A 689 -8.75 45.15 14.52
CA SER A 689 -8.00 44.89 15.74
C SER A 689 -7.99 46.10 16.65
N LYS A 690 -8.13 45.82 17.93
CA LYS A 690 -7.92 46.79 19.00
C LYS A 690 -6.72 46.36 19.83
N VAL A 691 -5.74 47.25 19.92
CA VAL A 691 -4.50 47.09 20.69
C VAL A 691 -4.51 48.03 21.86
N ASN A 692 -4.19 47.53 23.03
CA ASN A 692 -4.02 48.34 24.24
C ASN A 692 -2.62 48.05 24.83
N GLU A 693 -1.82 49.08 25.00
CA GLU A 693 -0.51 49.03 25.63
C GLU A 693 -0.54 49.98 26.82
N SER A 694 -0.34 49.47 28.03
CA SER A 694 -0.24 50.26 29.23
C SER A 694 1.06 51.04 29.26
N ALA A 695 1.07 52.15 29.99
CA ALA A 695 2.29 52.83 30.36
C ALA A 695 3.21 51.89 31.15
N TYR A 696 4.49 51.89 30.85
CA TYR A 696 5.45 50.98 31.46
C TYR A 696 6.72 51.76 31.93
N SER A 697 7.38 51.26 32.98
CA SER A 697 8.68 51.78 33.36
C SER A 697 9.71 51.50 32.29
N ARG A 698 10.46 52.51 31.87
CA ARG A 698 11.56 52.29 30.91
C ARG A 698 12.68 51.42 31.46
N PHE A 699 12.82 51.32 32.80
CA PHE A 699 13.84 50.51 33.46
C PHE A 699 13.21 49.59 34.51
N PRO A 700 12.49 48.55 34.13
CA PRO A 700 11.67 47.74 35.05
C PRO A 700 12.50 46.91 36.05
N LEU A 701 13.78 46.69 35.79
CA LEU A 701 14.71 45.94 36.67
C LEU A 701 15.67 46.84 37.41
N SER A 702 15.61 48.19 37.28
CA SER A 702 16.49 49.11 38.03
C SER A 702 16.18 49.04 39.53
N ASP A 703 17.20 49.11 40.36
CA ASP A 703 17.05 49.27 41.83
C ASP A 703 16.84 50.75 42.23
N ASP A 704 17.10 51.70 41.31
CA ASP A 704 16.92 53.13 41.54
C ASP A 704 15.45 53.51 41.22
N ASP A 705 14.73 53.96 42.25
CA ASP A 705 13.37 54.40 42.14
C ASP A 705 13.18 55.62 41.20
N THR A 706 14.25 56.43 41.06
CA THR A 706 14.23 57.55 40.09
C THR A 706 14.21 57.05 38.66
N GLN A 707 14.99 56.05 38.34
CA GLN A 707 15.00 55.40 37.03
C GLN A 707 13.67 54.62 36.77
N LYS A 708 13.17 53.91 37.78
CA LYS A 708 11.86 53.23 37.67
C LYS A 708 10.71 54.16 37.36
N SER A 709 10.77 55.42 37.84
CA SER A 709 9.75 56.43 37.61
C SER A 709 9.73 57.00 36.19
N ILE A 710 10.73 56.70 35.36
CA ILE A 710 10.75 57.14 33.96
C ILE A 710 9.81 56.23 33.15
N MET A 711 8.66 56.78 32.81
CA MET A 711 7.57 56.01 32.15
C MET A 711 7.56 56.25 30.65
N ALA A 712 7.26 55.18 29.90
CA ALA A 712 6.78 55.29 28.53
C ALA A 712 5.27 55.47 28.56
N SER A 713 4.69 56.21 27.58
CA SER A 713 3.28 56.48 27.48
C SER A 713 2.49 55.24 27.08
N SER A 714 1.25 55.16 27.57
CA SER A 714 0.28 54.18 27.10
C SER A 714 -0.19 54.46 25.66
N SER A 715 -0.53 53.42 24.95
CA SER A 715 -1.11 53.47 23.61
C SER A 715 -2.43 52.70 23.55
N ASN A 716 -3.44 53.23 22.88
CA ASN A 716 -4.69 52.52 22.60
C ASN A 716 -5.10 52.83 21.17
N SER A 717 -5.04 51.85 20.34
CA SER A 717 -5.26 52.03 18.91
C SER A 717 -6.22 50.96 18.35
N THR A 718 -6.99 51.36 17.37
CA THR A 718 -7.91 50.48 16.64
C THR A 718 -7.72 50.71 15.16
N GLY A 719 -7.61 49.61 14.40
CA GLY A 719 -7.42 49.71 12.96
C GLY A 719 -7.58 48.37 12.25
N LEU A 720 -7.36 48.41 10.95
CA LEU A 720 -7.34 47.20 10.13
C LEU A 720 -6.09 46.38 10.42
N SER A 721 -6.30 45.08 10.54
CA SER A 721 -5.23 44.08 10.58
C SER A 721 -5.50 42.95 9.57
N GLY A 722 -4.47 42.31 9.12
CA GLY A 722 -4.64 41.19 8.22
C GLY A 722 -3.32 40.56 7.79
N ASN A 723 -3.44 39.49 7.10
CA ASN A 723 -2.33 38.79 6.44
C ASN A 723 -2.74 38.25 5.07
N LEU A 724 -1.76 38.09 4.20
CA LEU A 724 -1.87 37.38 2.95
C LEU A 724 -0.61 36.55 2.79
N LYS A 725 -0.75 35.25 2.57
CA LYS A 725 0.34 34.36 2.24
C LYS A 725 0.00 33.51 1.02
N VAL A 726 0.90 33.47 0.07
CA VAL A 726 0.81 32.65 -1.14
C VAL A 726 2.00 31.71 -1.14
N GLU A 727 1.73 30.42 -1.22
CA GLU A 727 2.73 29.35 -1.25
C GLU A 727 2.50 28.54 -2.52
N GLY A 728 3.58 28.18 -3.19
CA GLY A 728 3.48 27.39 -4.42
C GLY A 728 4.65 26.47 -4.58
N GLN A 729 4.41 25.43 -5.35
CA GLN A 729 5.46 24.50 -5.76
C GLN A 729 5.21 24.01 -7.19
N TYR A 730 6.29 23.68 -7.87
CA TYR A 730 6.27 23.22 -9.26
C TYR A 730 7.34 22.16 -9.49
N ARG A 731 6.95 21.03 -10.04
CA ARG A 731 7.86 19.97 -10.48
C ARG A 731 8.48 20.33 -11.84
N LEU A 732 9.74 20.71 -11.81
CA LEU A 732 10.51 21.10 -13.01
C LEU A 732 10.83 19.88 -13.88
N SER A 733 11.17 18.75 -13.24
CA SER A 733 11.48 17.49 -13.91
C SER A 733 11.18 16.30 -12.98
N ASN A 734 11.48 15.08 -13.42
CA ASN A 734 11.31 13.89 -12.59
C ASN A 734 12.10 13.92 -11.27
N HIS A 735 13.19 14.73 -11.21
CA HIS A 735 14.07 14.80 -10.06
C HIS A 735 14.06 16.15 -9.32
N TRP A 736 13.53 17.20 -9.94
CA TRP A 736 13.63 18.56 -9.41
C TRP A 736 12.27 19.17 -9.13
N ILE A 737 12.12 19.72 -7.93
CA ILE A 737 10.94 20.49 -7.50
C ILE A 737 11.43 21.85 -7.02
N ALA A 738 10.80 22.93 -7.50
CA ALA A 738 10.94 24.27 -6.99
C ALA A 738 9.73 24.60 -6.12
N ALA A 739 9.96 25.20 -4.94
CA ALA A 739 8.91 25.66 -4.06
C ALA A 739 9.24 27.07 -3.56
N GLY A 740 8.22 27.82 -3.19
CA GLY A 740 8.40 29.15 -2.63
C GLY A 740 7.15 29.69 -2.00
N TYR A 741 7.33 30.75 -1.22
CA TYR A 741 6.21 31.50 -0.65
C TYR A 741 6.53 32.99 -0.59
N VAL A 742 5.45 33.78 -0.55
CA VAL A 742 5.48 35.21 -0.23
C VAL A 742 4.36 35.50 0.74
N GLY A 743 4.63 36.30 1.76
CA GLY A 743 3.67 36.67 2.79
C GLY A 743 3.80 38.13 3.20
N LYS A 744 2.67 38.76 3.53
CA LYS A 744 2.63 40.07 4.15
C LYS A 744 1.62 40.05 5.30
N ALA A 745 2.04 40.52 6.47
CA ALA A 745 1.17 40.74 7.62
C ALA A 745 1.19 42.23 8.00
N PHE A 746 0.06 42.77 8.41
CA PHE A 746 -0.06 44.12 8.86
C PHE A 746 -1.09 44.21 10.01
N ALA A 747 -0.79 45.08 10.94
CA ALA A 747 -1.70 45.53 12.00
C ALA A 747 -1.37 46.97 12.32
N VAL A 748 -2.12 47.54 13.27
CA VAL A 748 -1.77 48.87 13.75
C VAL A 748 -0.37 48.84 14.35
N GLN A 749 0.54 49.66 13.84
CA GLN A 749 1.95 49.76 14.27
C GLN A 749 2.81 48.49 14.00
N TYR A 750 2.33 47.57 13.17
CA TYR A 750 3.09 46.38 12.83
C TYR A 750 2.97 46.06 11.33
N GLN A 751 4.10 45.84 10.68
CA GLN A 751 4.14 45.31 9.32
C GLN A 751 5.28 44.31 9.22
N ALA A 752 5.00 43.16 8.61
CA ALA A 752 6.00 42.16 8.30
C ALA A 752 5.83 41.69 6.87
N PHE A 753 6.94 41.42 6.21
CA PHE A 753 7.01 40.77 4.90
C PHE A 753 7.89 39.56 4.99
N GLU A 754 7.48 38.45 4.38
CA GLU A 754 8.25 37.24 4.34
C GLU A 754 8.27 36.65 2.94
N PHE A 755 9.37 36.05 2.55
CA PHE A 755 9.44 35.24 1.37
C PHE A 755 10.41 34.09 1.54
N GLY A 756 10.24 33.03 0.74
CA GLY A 756 11.15 31.91 0.71
C GLY A 756 11.18 31.25 -0.65
N PHE A 757 12.30 30.65 -0.95
CA PHE A 757 12.50 29.85 -2.15
C PHE A 757 13.33 28.63 -1.82
N GLN A 758 12.97 27.48 -2.43
CA GLN A 758 13.64 26.19 -2.21
C GLN A 758 13.68 25.40 -3.52
N ILE A 759 14.80 24.75 -3.74
CA ILE A 759 14.94 23.69 -4.75
C ILE A 759 15.17 22.37 -4.01
N ARG A 760 14.43 21.36 -4.41
CA ARG A 760 14.53 19.99 -3.90
C ARG A 760 14.97 19.07 -5.03
N TRP A 761 16.01 18.30 -4.81
CA TRP A 761 16.45 17.23 -5.68
C TRP A 761 16.13 15.87 -5.05
N ARG A 762 15.63 14.94 -5.87
CA ARG A 762 15.25 13.59 -5.44
C ARG A 762 15.71 12.58 -6.49
N PRO A 763 16.45 11.50 -6.13
CA PRO A 763 16.94 10.51 -7.10
C PRO A 763 15.80 9.68 -7.72
N GLY A 764 14.69 9.49 -7.01
CA GLY A 764 13.51 8.77 -7.51
C GLY A 764 12.79 9.51 -8.65
N LYS A 765 12.11 8.78 -9.51
CA LYS A 765 11.28 9.36 -10.57
C LYS A 765 9.92 9.73 -10.01
N GLY A 766 9.46 10.94 -10.23
CA GLY A 766 8.18 11.43 -9.77
C GLY A 766 7.41 12.20 -10.82
N SER A 767 6.06 12.17 -10.82
CA SER A 767 5.20 12.88 -11.77
C SER A 767 4.43 14.05 -11.15
N GLY A 768 4.11 14.02 -9.87
CA GLY A 768 3.34 15.04 -9.15
C GLY A 768 4.06 15.65 -7.96
N VAL A 769 3.44 16.62 -7.29
CA VAL A 769 3.89 17.21 -6.04
C VAL A 769 2.89 16.91 -4.94
N THR A 770 3.36 16.90 -3.69
CA THR A 770 2.53 16.65 -2.50
C THR A 770 2.51 17.84 -1.57
N SER A 771 1.48 17.98 -0.75
CA SER A 771 1.31 19.13 0.14
C SER A 771 2.41 19.26 1.20
N ASP A 772 3.11 18.18 1.52
CA ASP A 772 4.27 18.17 2.43
C ASP A 772 5.54 18.81 1.83
N GLU A 773 5.58 18.98 0.54
CA GLU A 773 6.70 19.61 -0.16
C GLU A 773 6.55 21.12 -0.24
N LEU A 774 5.39 21.68 0.14
CA LEU A 774 5.18 23.12 0.27
C LEU A 774 6.12 23.70 1.33
N MET A 775 6.86 24.75 0.98
CA MET A 775 7.94 25.30 1.79
C MET A 775 7.46 25.95 3.09
N GLY A 776 6.31 26.61 3.07
CA GLY A 776 5.71 27.27 4.22
C GLY A 776 4.82 26.36 5.08
N SER A 777 4.75 25.08 4.73
CA SER A 777 3.91 24.08 5.40
C SER A 777 4.51 23.55 6.69
N SER A 778 5.76 23.91 7.01
CA SER A 778 6.27 23.66 8.34
C SER A 778 5.27 24.27 9.33
N PRO A 779 4.65 23.47 10.18
CA PRO A 779 3.50 23.89 10.99
C PRO A 779 3.81 25.07 11.94
N TRP A 780 5.04 25.50 11.98
CA TRP A 780 5.57 26.31 13.04
C TRP A 780 6.21 27.63 12.59
N ILE A 781 6.37 27.82 11.28
CA ILE A 781 6.90 29.08 10.74
C ILE A 781 5.78 30.12 10.57
N SER A 782 4.55 29.68 10.36
CA SER A 782 3.40 30.57 10.09
C SER A 782 2.30 30.57 11.16
N GLY A 783 2.46 29.83 12.22
CA GLY A 783 1.34 29.49 13.11
C GLY A 783 0.82 30.63 13.99
N PHE A 784 1.55 31.72 14.12
CA PHE A 784 1.17 32.81 15.04
C PHE A 784 1.64 34.20 14.57
N ALA A 785 1.83 34.40 13.28
CA ALA A 785 1.75 35.78 12.79
C ALA A 785 0.31 36.25 12.97
N LEU A 786 0.12 37.30 13.73
CA LEU A 786 -1.08 37.97 14.18
C LEU A 786 -2.34 37.75 13.37
#